data_f65d3082b0208310b065c78e0d951b82
#
_entry.id   f65d3082b0208310b065c78e0d951b82
#
_cell.length_a   1.000
_cell.length_b   1.000
_cell.length_c   1.000
_cell.angle_alpha   90.00
_cell.angle_beta   90.00
_cell.angle_gamma   90.00
#
_symmetry.space_group_name_H-M   'P 1'
#
loop_
_entity.id
_entity.type
_entity.pdbx_description
1 polymer ?
#
loop_
_entity_poly.entity_id
_entity_poly.type
_entity_poly.pdbx_seq_one_letter_code
_entity_poly.pdbx_strand_id
1 'polypeptide(L)'
;MQLLADHPDVREFYQNKYRYLLVDEYQDTSVAQFRLVSLLTGPERNICVVGDDDQSIYRFRGATIENILNFEKLYPGTKTIRLEQNYRSTSNILNAANCVIQHNTERKGKTLWTDNGEGDKVQVYTAENEQDEASHIADVIGQHLKAGGHLADHAILYRMNAQSAPIESYFTRAGIPHKIVGGQRFNDRKEVKDIHSYMSIVANPRDDVRLRRIINEPARKIGATTVDVIADLAGQQGVSMLDVISHADQYAKLSRAVMPLLKFWQIYQRLQDSLATRTLDEFASDVIELTGYKAMLEADAAKGHEDAADRLQNLGQLVNNVKNYCDQHGEEATLEGYLEDIALISDIDSYNESSDQVVLMTIHSAKGLEFPYVFLIGMEEGVFPSEMSKYSEADLEEERRLAYVGITRAKKELYISNSVTRMLYGRTQRNEPSRFLREIEPEYIEETRSPVLEQRSRMGGWGSSYSDTVPGGASGYSGPSGYSRSSYGGGYGAGYGSNNRSGYLNREYNAGESRGFGSSYGGRSTSSSGFGSHYGNSSTQPTTRSGGFGSGYSSGNATKNTVKQTAFTVNSAVKSVAFDAKHYEPGDIVEHKVFGRGTVLKVKPAAGDQIVEINFEKVGIKKTMANFAPLTKITEEE
;
A
#
# COMPACT_ATOMS: atom_id res chain seq x y z
N MET A 1 33.36 -7.13 12.76
CA MET A 1 34.10 -7.70 11.63
C MET A 1 35.57 -7.25 11.62
N GLN A 2 35.84 -5.95 11.69
CA GLN A 2 37.20 -5.43 11.70
C GLN A 2 38.05 -6.02 12.83
N LEU A 3 37.52 -6.10 14.06
CA LEU A 3 38.16 -6.75 15.20
C LEU A 3 38.59 -8.20 14.88
N LEU A 4 37.68 -9.01 14.28
CA LEU A 4 38.01 -10.40 13.94
C LEU A 4 38.97 -10.52 12.74
N ALA A 5 39.02 -9.52 11.86
CA ALA A 5 39.96 -9.49 10.74
C ALA A 5 41.38 -9.11 11.19
N ASP A 6 41.51 -8.07 12.03
CA ASP A 6 42.77 -7.45 12.39
C ASP A 6 43.43 -8.09 13.59
N HIS A 7 42.68 -8.84 14.44
CA HIS A 7 43.15 -9.50 15.65
C HIS A 7 42.99 -11.02 15.57
N PRO A 8 44.03 -11.75 15.13
CA PRO A 8 43.99 -13.20 15.01
C PRO A 8 43.71 -13.93 16.33
N ASP A 9 44.22 -13.43 17.44
CA ASP A 9 44.02 -13.98 18.80
C ASP A 9 42.54 -13.96 19.20
N VAL A 10 41.82 -12.85 18.92
CA VAL A 10 40.38 -12.71 19.15
C VAL A 10 39.61 -13.64 18.24
N ARG A 11 39.99 -13.72 16.96
CA ARG A 11 39.38 -14.62 16.00
C ARG A 11 39.51 -16.08 16.42
N GLU A 12 40.70 -16.52 16.78
CA GLU A 12 40.98 -17.88 17.23
C GLU A 12 40.20 -18.22 18.51
N PHE A 13 40.11 -17.28 19.45
CA PHE A 13 39.27 -17.44 20.64
C PHE A 13 37.81 -17.77 20.27
N TYR A 14 37.18 -17.00 19.35
CA TYR A 14 35.81 -17.24 18.96
C TYR A 14 35.63 -18.49 18.08
N GLN A 15 36.58 -18.83 17.22
CA GLN A 15 36.61 -20.08 16.45
C GLN A 15 36.69 -21.32 17.36
N ASN A 16 37.48 -21.26 18.42
CA ASN A 16 37.54 -22.32 19.41
C ASN A 16 36.30 -22.40 20.30
N LYS A 17 35.68 -21.26 20.58
CA LYS A 17 34.45 -21.17 21.36
C LYS A 17 33.22 -21.69 20.56
N TYR A 18 33.11 -21.33 19.30
CA TYR A 18 32.00 -21.71 18.41
C TYR A 18 32.49 -22.76 17.40
N ARG A 19 32.57 -24.02 17.85
CA ARG A 19 33.08 -25.11 17.02
C ARG A 19 32.15 -25.51 15.88
N TYR A 20 30.83 -25.23 16.00
CA TYR A 20 29.82 -25.50 15.02
C TYR A 20 29.06 -24.20 14.74
N LEU A 21 28.94 -23.86 13.47
CA LEU A 21 28.13 -22.73 13.00
C LEU A 21 26.94 -23.27 12.20
N LEU A 22 25.73 -22.91 12.62
CA LEU A 22 24.51 -23.22 11.90
C LEU A 22 23.89 -21.87 11.51
N VAL A 23 23.63 -21.70 10.22
CA VAL A 23 23.06 -20.45 9.68
C VAL A 23 21.82 -20.80 8.90
N ASP A 24 20.68 -20.28 9.33
CA ASP A 24 19.40 -20.41 8.64
C ASP A 24 19.14 -19.21 7.72
N GLU A 25 18.21 -19.37 6.79
CA GLU A 25 17.84 -18.33 5.77
C GLU A 25 19.09 -17.74 5.07
N TYR A 26 20.05 -18.62 4.73
CA TYR A 26 21.36 -18.18 4.23
C TYR A 26 21.31 -17.40 2.92
N GLN A 27 20.28 -17.58 2.09
CA GLN A 27 20.05 -16.82 0.87
C GLN A 27 19.79 -15.32 1.09
N ASP A 28 19.41 -14.93 2.32
CA ASP A 28 19.16 -13.53 2.68
C ASP A 28 20.38 -12.83 3.31
N THR A 29 21.52 -13.50 3.31
CA THR A 29 22.75 -12.92 3.88
C THR A 29 23.36 -11.88 2.96
N SER A 30 23.77 -10.75 3.55
CA SER A 30 24.58 -9.74 2.88
C SER A 30 26.05 -10.16 2.81
N VAL A 31 26.81 -9.50 1.93
CA VAL A 31 28.28 -9.69 1.85
C VAL A 31 28.96 -9.50 3.21
N ALA A 32 28.47 -8.56 4.02
CA ALA A 32 29.00 -8.33 5.37
C ALA A 32 28.75 -9.51 6.31
N GLN A 33 27.51 -10.04 6.31
CA GLN A 33 27.15 -11.21 7.12
C GLN A 33 27.89 -12.46 6.66
N PHE A 34 28.02 -12.68 5.36
CA PHE A 34 28.85 -13.75 4.80
C PHE A 34 30.30 -13.66 5.30
N ARG A 35 30.92 -12.46 5.25
CA ARG A 35 32.28 -12.26 5.75
C ARG A 35 32.40 -12.52 7.26
N LEU A 36 31.40 -12.13 8.05
CA LEU A 36 31.34 -12.42 9.47
C LEU A 36 31.33 -13.93 9.73
N VAL A 37 30.44 -14.66 9.06
CA VAL A 37 30.35 -16.12 9.16
C VAL A 37 31.67 -16.77 8.74
N SER A 38 32.30 -16.33 7.65
CA SER A 38 33.59 -16.84 7.18
C SER A 38 34.72 -16.62 8.17
N LEU A 39 34.75 -15.46 8.86
CA LEU A 39 35.76 -15.19 9.90
C LEU A 39 35.55 -16.02 11.16
N LEU A 40 34.31 -16.37 11.50
CA LEU A 40 33.97 -17.21 12.64
C LEU A 40 34.14 -18.70 12.35
N THR A 41 34.12 -19.11 11.08
CA THR A 41 34.33 -20.49 10.68
C THR A 41 35.77 -20.89 10.97
N GLY A 42 35.96 -21.88 11.85
CA GLY A 42 37.26 -22.39 12.23
C GLY A 42 37.93 -23.24 11.14
N PRO A 43 39.17 -23.67 11.34
CA PRO A 43 39.93 -24.46 10.38
C PRO A 43 39.26 -25.80 10.04
N GLU A 44 38.51 -26.37 10.96
CA GLU A 44 37.75 -27.63 10.77
C GLU A 44 36.52 -27.46 9.85
N ARG A 45 36.14 -26.21 9.56
CA ARG A 45 35.00 -25.87 8.68
C ARG A 45 33.68 -26.53 9.07
N ASN A 46 33.41 -26.67 10.37
CA ASN A 46 32.15 -27.18 10.88
C ASN A 46 31.03 -26.14 10.72
N ILE A 47 30.63 -25.94 9.50
CA ILE A 47 29.56 -25.02 9.12
C ILE A 47 28.43 -25.77 8.41
N CYS A 48 27.19 -25.49 8.82
CA CYS A 48 25.98 -25.94 8.17
C CYS A 48 25.13 -24.72 7.85
N VAL A 49 24.75 -24.59 6.58
CA VAL A 49 23.84 -23.52 6.15
C VAL A 49 22.56 -24.13 5.63
N VAL A 50 21.44 -23.52 5.97
CA VAL A 50 20.12 -23.88 5.46
C VAL A 50 19.56 -22.66 4.74
N GLY A 51 18.92 -22.88 3.59
CA GLY A 51 18.34 -21.79 2.84
C GLY A 51 17.69 -22.27 1.56
N ASP A 52 16.93 -21.37 0.97
CA ASP A 52 16.17 -21.58 -0.25
C ASP A 52 16.46 -20.43 -1.24
N ASP A 53 17.25 -20.71 -2.28
CA ASP A 53 17.60 -19.74 -3.30
C ASP A 53 16.37 -19.18 -4.02
N ASP A 54 15.29 -19.95 -4.16
CA ASP A 54 14.01 -19.51 -4.72
C ASP A 54 13.22 -18.56 -3.79
N GLN A 55 13.68 -18.36 -2.54
CA GLN A 55 13.11 -17.42 -1.57
C GLN A 55 14.04 -16.24 -1.23
N SER A 56 15.06 -15.97 -2.05
CA SER A 56 15.93 -14.79 -1.90
C SER A 56 15.22 -13.55 -2.42
N ILE A 57 14.66 -12.73 -1.50
CA ILE A 57 13.80 -11.58 -1.80
C ILE A 57 14.21 -10.29 -1.05
N TYR A 58 15.43 -10.24 -0.50
CA TYR A 58 15.92 -9.09 0.29
C TYR A 58 17.15 -8.41 -0.33
N ARG A 59 17.30 -8.45 -1.66
CA ARG A 59 18.39 -7.77 -2.37
C ARG A 59 18.40 -6.26 -2.10
N PHE A 60 17.22 -5.63 -2.00
CA PHE A 60 17.07 -4.22 -1.64
C PHE A 60 17.62 -3.89 -0.24
N ARG A 61 17.81 -4.88 0.65
CA ARG A 61 18.49 -4.76 1.96
C ARG A 61 19.94 -5.19 1.92
N GLY A 62 20.49 -5.42 0.73
CA GLY A 62 21.89 -5.82 0.53
C GLY A 62 22.16 -7.32 0.66
N ALA A 63 21.13 -8.16 0.66
CA ALA A 63 21.29 -9.60 0.50
C ALA A 63 21.83 -9.92 -0.90
N THR A 64 22.57 -11.01 -1.01
CA THR A 64 23.08 -11.49 -2.29
C THR A 64 22.93 -12.99 -2.40
N ILE A 65 22.24 -13.42 -3.45
CA ILE A 65 21.96 -14.84 -3.72
C ILE A 65 23.24 -15.63 -4.01
N GLU A 66 24.30 -14.97 -4.48
CA GLU A 66 25.59 -15.60 -4.79
C GLU A 66 26.20 -16.29 -3.56
N ASN A 67 25.89 -15.83 -2.35
CA ASN A 67 26.39 -16.45 -1.13
C ASN A 67 25.94 -17.92 -1.02
N ILE A 68 24.68 -18.22 -1.31
CA ILE A 68 24.16 -19.60 -1.28
C ILE A 68 24.50 -20.36 -2.55
N LEU A 69 24.43 -19.72 -3.73
CA LEU A 69 24.74 -20.38 -5.01
C LEU A 69 26.20 -20.82 -5.09
N ASN A 70 27.13 -20.03 -4.56
CA ASN A 70 28.56 -20.30 -4.61
C ASN A 70 29.11 -21.00 -3.33
N PHE A 71 28.25 -21.39 -2.40
CA PHE A 71 28.70 -21.96 -1.11
C PHE A 71 29.62 -23.18 -1.29
N GLU A 72 29.29 -24.10 -2.18
CA GLU A 72 30.10 -25.30 -2.47
C GLU A 72 31.49 -24.97 -3.06
N LYS A 73 31.58 -23.86 -3.83
CA LYS A 73 32.86 -23.39 -4.37
C LYS A 73 33.74 -22.80 -3.27
N LEU A 74 33.13 -22.12 -2.30
CA LEU A 74 33.81 -21.46 -1.19
C LEU A 74 34.23 -22.47 -0.11
N TYR A 75 33.46 -23.54 0.07
CA TYR A 75 33.70 -24.63 1.00
C TYR A 75 33.79 -25.96 0.27
N PRO A 76 34.95 -26.29 -0.39
CA PRO A 76 35.13 -27.55 -1.08
C PRO A 76 34.93 -28.76 -0.16
N GLY A 77 34.20 -29.77 -0.62
CA GLY A 77 33.83 -30.94 0.17
C GLY A 77 32.47 -30.80 0.89
N THR A 78 31.73 -29.71 0.66
CA THR A 78 30.35 -29.55 1.16
C THR A 78 29.49 -30.70 0.71
N LYS A 79 28.72 -31.27 1.65
CA LYS A 79 27.61 -32.21 1.33
C LYS A 79 26.32 -31.43 1.22
N THR A 80 25.76 -31.35 0.02
CA THR A 80 24.48 -30.72 -0.24
C THR A 80 23.34 -31.73 -0.14
N ILE A 81 22.31 -31.41 0.63
CA ILE A 81 21.07 -32.19 0.76
C ILE A 81 19.94 -31.29 0.32
N ARG A 82 19.12 -31.76 -0.64
CA ARG A 82 17.93 -31.05 -1.10
C ARG A 82 16.71 -31.52 -0.34
N LEU A 83 15.93 -30.57 0.20
CA LEU A 83 14.67 -30.82 0.86
C LEU A 83 13.55 -30.43 -0.11
N GLU A 84 13.08 -31.40 -0.91
CA GLU A 84 12.11 -31.19 -1.98
C GLU A 84 10.66 -31.51 -1.55
N GLN A 85 10.50 -32.29 -0.47
CA GLN A 85 9.18 -32.57 0.06
C GLN A 85 8.65 -31.38 0.86
N ASN A 86 7.47 -30.90 0.45
CA ASN A 86 6.73 -29.84 1.11
C ASN A 86 5.58 -30.46 1.93
N TYR A 87 5.42 -29.98 3.16
CA TYR A 87 4.41 -30.45 4.11
C TYR A 87 3.29 -29.43 4.34
N ARG A 88 3.33 -28.29 3.66
CA ARG A 88 2.43 -27.15 3.85
C ARG A 88 1.28 -27.18 2.87
N SER A 89 1.59 -27.15 1.59
CA SER A 89 0.65 -26.87 0.50
C SER A 89 0.17 -28.15 -0.20
N THR A 90 -0.93 -28.05 -0.92
CA THR A 90 -1.42 -29.09 -1.84
C THR A 90 -0.62 -29.10 -3.14
N SER A 91 -0.75 -30.18 -3.94
CA SER A 91 0.02 -30.37 -5.19
C SER A 91 -0.27 -29.29 -6.23
N ASN A 92 -1.53 -28.85 -6.41
CA ASN A 92 -1.87 -27.83 -7.40
C ASN A 92 -1.20 -26.50 -7.09
N ILE A 93 -1.14 -26.11 -5.81
CA ILE A 93 -0.42 -24.89 -5.37
C ILE A 93 1.08 -25.00 -5.66
N LEU A 94 1.69 -26.15 -5.34
CA LEU A 94 3.12 -26.35 -5.57
C LEU A 94 3.47 -26.42 -7.06
N ASN A 95 2.63 -27.04 -7.87
CA ASN A 95 2.83 -27.11 -9.30
C ASN A 95 2.75 -25.70 -9.93
N ALA A 96 1.78 -24.87 -9.51
CA ALA A 96 1.72 -23.48 -9.92
C ALA A 96 2.99 -22.70 -9.52
N ALA A 97 3.49 -22.90 -8.28
CA ALA A 97 4.74 -22.29 -7.83
C ALA A 97 5.95 -22.77 -8.63
N ASN A 98 6.05 -24.07 -8.91
CA ASN A 98 7.11 -24.66 -9.72
C ASN A 98 7.09 -24.11 -11.16
N CYS A 99 5.90 -23.97 -11.78
CA CYS A 99 5.74 -23.38 -13.10
C CYS A 99 6.30 -21.97 -13.17
N VAL A 100 6.02 -21.13 -12.17
CA VAL A 100 6.53 -19.75 -12.12
C VAL A 100 8.04 -19.74 -11.94
N ILE A 101 8.55 -20.42 -10.90
CA ILE A 101 9.96 -20.28 -10.52
C ILE A 101 10.96 -20.92 -11.49
N GLN A 102 10.53 -21.89 -12.30
CA GLN A 102 11.39 -22.52 -13.29
C GLN A 102 11.90 -21.58 -14.37
N HIS A 103 11.26 -20.42 -14.56
CA HIS A 103 11.68 -19.39 -15.52
C HIS A 103 12.89 -18.57 -15.03
N ASN A 104 13.30 -18.71 -13.77
CA ASN A 104 14.53 -18.12 -13.27
C ASN A 104 15.73 -18.97 -13.68
N THR A 105 16.82 -18.30 -14.07
CA THR A 105 18.07 -18.94 -14.49
C THR A 105 19.08 -19.05 -13.34
N GLU A 106 19.12 -18.08 -12.44
CA GLU A 106 20.01 -18.05 -11.27
C GLU A 106 19.42 -18.85 -10.11
N ARG A 107 19.45 -20.20 -10.23
CA ARG A 107 18.94 -21.12 -9.21
C ARG A 107 19.66 -22.47 -9.18
N LYS A 108 19.64 -23.15 -8.03
CA LYS A 108 20.20 -24.51 -7.90
C LYS A 108 19.27 -25.60 -8.47
N GLY A 109 18.06 -25.25 -8.82
CA GLY A 109 17.06 -26.12 -9.42
C GLY A 109 16.59 -27.23 -8.47
N LYS A 110 15.38 -27.08 -7.94
CA LYS A 110 14.62 -28.09 -7.22
C LYS A 110 13.19 -28.09 -7.71
N THR A 111 12.46 -29.16 -7.47
CA THR A 111 11.03 -29.27 -7.75
C THR A 111 10.34 -29.70 -6.47
N LEU A 112 9.46 -28.84 -5.94
CA LEU A 112 8.70 -29.17 -4.74
C LEU A 112 7.59 -30.18 -5.07
N TRP A 113 7.42 -31.15 -4.17
CA TRP A 113 6.33 -32.14 -4.21
C TRP A 113 5.76 -32.35 -2.80
N THR A 114 4.56 -32.91 -2.71
CA THR A 114 3.87 -33.13 -1.43
C THR A 114 3.02 -34.40 -1.43
N ASP A 115 2.76 -34.92 -0.22
CA ASP A 115 1.80 -35.98 0.05
C ASP A 115 0.42 -35.44 0.53
N ASN A 116 0.24 -34.11 0.57
CA ASN A 116 -1.00 -33.46 1.05
C ASN A 116 -2.20 -33.58 0.07
N GLY A 117 -2.05 -34.39 -1.00
CA GLY A 117 -3.07 -34.54 -2.03
C GLY A 117 -3.06 -33.45 -3.10
N GLU A 118 -3.95 -33.60 -4.07
CA GLU A 118 -4.04 -32.69 -5.22
C GLU A 118 -4.51 -31.28 -4.81
N GLY A 119 -5.55 -31.21 -3.96
CA GLY A 119 -6.18 -29.97 -3.55
C GLY A 119 -6.98 -29.28 -4.67
N ASP A 120 -7.53 -28.11 -4.35
CA ASP A 120 -8.24 -27.29 -5.33
C ASP A 120 -7.26 -26.62 -6.29
N LYS A 121 -7.73 -26.33 -7.51
CA LYS A 121 -6.97 -25.52 -8.48
C LYS A 121 -6.82 -24.10 -7.95
N VAL A 122 -5.73 -23.44 -8.34
CA VAL A 122 -5.52 -22.03 -8.05
C VAL A 122 -6.61 -21.21 -8.73
N GLN A 123 -7.37 -20.44 -7.92
CA GLN A 123 -8.47 -19.62 -8.42
C GLN A 123 -7.92 -18.29 -8.93
N VAL A 124 -8.15 -17.98 -10.20
CA VAL A 124 -7.72 -16.71 -10.81
C VAL A 124 -8.94 -15.87 -11.14
N TYR A 125 -9.06 -14.70 -10.50
CA TYR A 125 -10.18 -13.79 -10.69
C TYR A 125 -9.76 -12.51 -11.41
N THR A 126 -10.41 -12.20 -12.54
CA THR A 126 -10.24 -10.92 -13.23
C THR A 126 -11.35 -9.97 -12.83
N ALA A 127 -11.01 -8.99 -12.00
CA ALA A 127 -11.89 -7.91 -11.54
C ALA A 127 -12.04 -6.80 -12.59
N GLU A 128 -13.14 -6.03 -12.54
CA GLU A 128 -13.28 -4.80 -13.31
C GLU A 128 -12.31 -3.73 -12.82
N ASN A 129 -12.23 -3.56 -11.49
CA ASN A 129 -11.40 -2.59 -10.79
C ASN A 129 -11.06 -3.08 -9.37
N GLU A 130 -10.30 -2.28 -8.61
CA GLU A 130 -9.87 -2.61 -7.24
C GLU A 130 -11.02 -2.73 -6.22
N GLN A 131 -12.17 -2.10 -6.46
CA GLN A 131 -13.34 -2.22 -5.59
C GLN A 131 -14.06 -3.56 -5.81
N ASP A 132 -14.17 -3.98 -7.06
CA ASP A 132 -14.71 -5.28 -7.44
C ASP A 132 -13.80 -6.41 -6.93
N GLU A 133 -12.47 -6.23 -7.00
CA GLU A 133 -11.49 -7.13 -6.40
C GLU A 133 -11.74 -7.30 -4.90
N ALA A 134 -11.91 -6.18 -4.16
CA ALA A 134 -12.18 -6.20 -2.72
C ALA A 134 -13.52 -6.88 -2.37
N SER A 135 -14.55 -6.63 -3.19
CA SER A 135 -15.87 -7.26 -3.02
C SER A 135 -15.81 -8.77 -3.22
N HIS A 136 -15.12 -9.22 -4.27
CA HIS A 136 -14.94 -10.65 -4.55
C HIS A 136 -14.21 -11.36 -3.39
N ILE A 137 -13.14 -10.78 -2.87
CA ILE A 137 -12.41 -11.34 -1.73
C ILE A 137 -13.33 -11.46 -0.52
N ALA A 138 -14.13 -10.44 -0.22
CA ALA A 138 -15.08 -10.48 0.88
C ALA A 138 -16.15 -11.57 0.70
N ASP A 139 -16.63 -11.78 -0.52
CA ASP A 139 -17.60 -12.83 -0.84
C ASP A 139 -17.01 -14.24 -0.62
N VAL A 140 -15.77 -14.48 -1.03
CA VAL A 140 -15.06 -15.76 -0.81
C VAL A 140 -14.84 -16.00 0.69
N ILE A 141 -14.35 -15.00 1.43
CA ILE A 141 -14.20 -15.08 2.89
C ILE A 141 -15.55 -15.43 3.54
N GLY A 142 -16.64 -14.78 3.09
CA GLY A 142 -17.99 -15.07 3.58
C GLY A 142 -18.44 -16.51 3.34
N GLN A 143 -18.04 -17.13 2.22
CA GLN A 143 -18.32 -18.53 1.95
C GLN A 143 -17.55 -19.45 2.91
N HIS A 144 -16.26 -19.18 3.16
CA HIS A 144 -15.46 -19.96 4.11
C HIS A 144 -15.99 -19.87 5.54
N LEU A 145 -16.42 -18.67 5.98
CA LEU A 145 -17.03 -18.52 7.30
C LEU A 145 -18.36 -19.29 7.43
N LYS A 146 -19.19 -19.31 6.38
CA LYS A 146 -20.40 -20.14 6.35
C LYS A 146 -20.09 -21.63 6.44
N ALA A 147 -18.95 -22.06 5.91
CA ALA A 147 -18.45 -23.43 6.02
C ALA A 147 -17.79 -23.74 7.38
N GLY A 148 -17.71 -22.77 8.31
CA GLY A 148 -17.16 -22.95 9.65
C GLY A 148 -15.69 -22.55 9.82
N GLY A 149 -15.10 -21.86 8.84
CA GLY A 149 -13.75 -21.27 8.92
C GLY A 149 -13.71 -20.03 9.81
N HIS A 150 -12.50 -19.52 10.06
CA HIS A 150 -12.22 -18.33 10.85
C HIS A 150 -11.65 -17.20 10.00
N LEU A 151 -11.85 -15.93 10.39
CA LEU A 151 -11.25 -14.79 9.70
C LEU A 151 -9.72 -14.86 9.69
N ALA A 152 -9.12 -15.32 10.79
CA ALA A 152 -7.67 -15.47 10.95
C ALA A 152 -7.05 -16.53 10.01
N ASP A 153 -7.87 -17.39 9.38
CA ASP A 153 -7.41 -18.36 8.39
C ASP A 153 -7.03 -17.70 7.05
N HIS A 154 -7.39 -16.42 6.85
CA HIS A 154 -7.26 -15.72 5.58
C HIS A 154 -6.14 -14.68 5.63
N ALA A 155 -5.28 -14.69 4.61
CA ALA A 155 -4.27 -13.67 4.39
C ALA A 155 -4.41 -13.03 3.01
N ILE A 156 -4.38 -11.70 2.97
CA ILE A 156 -4.35 -10.92 1.74
C ILE A 156 -2.94 -10.37 1.57
N LEU A 157 -2.28 -10.85 0.52
CA LEU A 157 -0.89 -10.53 0.21
C LEU A 157 -0.81 -9.59 -1.00
N TYR A 158 -0.03 -8.53 -0.87
CA TYR A 158 0.15 -7.53 -1.91
C TYR A 158 1.63 -7.15 -2.09
N ARG A 159 1.95 -6.64 -3.27
CA ARG A 159 3.32 -6.20 -3.60
C ARG A 159 3.68 -4.87 -2.97
N MET A 160 2.75 -3.93 -2.94
CA MET A 160 2.95 -2.56 -2.46
C MET A 160 1.93 -2.19 -1.38
N ASN A 161 2.38 -1.45 -0.37
CA ASN A 161 1.51 -1.01 0.72
C ASN A 161 0.28 -0.19 0.26
N ALA A 162 0.39 0.53 -0.87
CA ALA A 162 -0.73 1.30 -1.40
C ALA A 162 -1.94 0.44 -1.82
N GLN A 163 -1.72 -0.85 -2.15
CA GLN A 163 -2.77 -1.78 -2.54
C GLN A 163 -3.70 -2.17 -1.37
N SER A 164 -3.27 -1.98 -0.11
CA SER A 164 -4.11 -2.30 1.06
C SER A 164 -5.31 -1.35 1.19
N ALA A 165 -5.17 -0.08 0.80
CA ALA A 165 -6.16 0.96 1.07
C ALA A 165 -7.57 0.68 0.51
N PRO A 166 -7.77 0.21 -0.74
CA PRO A 166 -9.09 -0.18 -1.23
C PRO A 166 -9.69 -1.34 -0.43
N ILE A 167 -8.87 -2.34 -0.08
CA ILE A 167 -9.31 -3.50 0.72
C ILE A 167 -9.68 -3.06 2.14
N GLU A 168 -8.84 -2.28 2.81
CA GLU A 168 -9.10 -1.73 4.14
C GLU A 168 -10.41 -0.93 4.16
N SER A 169 -10.59 -0.02 3.19
CA SER A 169 -11.79 0.79 3.07
C SER A 169 -13.04 -0.09 2.88
N TYR A 170 -12.98 -1.07 1.98
CA TYR A 170 -14.09 -1.99 1.75
C TYR A 170 -14.41 -2.82 3.01
N PHE A 171 -13.40 -3.44 3.61
CA PHE A 171 -13.59 -4.29 4.79
C PHE A 171 -14.13 -3.51 5.98
N THR A 172 -13.64 -2.29 6.21
CA THR A 172 -14.14 -1.43 7.28
C THR A 172 -15.62 -1.11 7.08
N ARG A 173 -16.02 -0.68 5.88
CA ARG A 173 -17.43 -0.39 5.56
C ARG A 173 -18.32 -1.63 5.66
N ALA A 174 -17.80 -2.78 5.23
CA ALA A 174 -18.50 -4.06 5.34
C ALA A 174 -18.49 -4.63 6.78
N GLY A 175 -17.76 -4.02 7.72
CA GLY A 175 -17.64 -4.49 9.11
C GLY A 175 -16.79 -5.76 9.23
N ILE A 176 -15.92 -6.07 8.29
CA ILE A 176 -15.04 -7.25 8.31
C ILE A 176 -13.79 -6.94 9.15
N PRO A 177 -13.60 -7.59 10.31
CA PRO A 177 -12.42 -7.40 11.15
C PRO A 177 -11.14 -7.79 10.39
N HIS A 178 -10.18 -6.87 10.37
CA HIS A 178 -8.90 -7.09 9.71
C HIS A 178 -7.75 -6.40 10.43
N LYS A 179 -6.53 -6.86 10.19
CA LYS A 179 -5.31 -6.24 10.71
C LYS A 179 -4.22 -6.19 9.66
N ILE A 180 -3.39 -5.15 9.71
CA ILE A 180 -2.20 -5.03 8.88
C ILE A 180 -0.99 -5.48 9.69
N VAL A 181 -0.22 -6.41 9.12
CA VAL A 181 1.00 -6.93 9.74
C VAL A 181 2.22 -6.33 9.03
N GLY A 182 3.15 -5.79 9.82
CA GLY A 182 4.38 -5.16 9.30
C GLY A 182 4.17 -3.76 8.75
N GLY A 183 3.00 -3.15 8.95
CA GLY A 183 2.68 -1.80 8.51
C GLY A 183 1.73 -1.07 9.46
N GLN A 184 1.50 0.21 9.18
CA GLN A 184 0.43 1.00 9.80
C GLN A 184 -0.78 0.99 8.87
N ARG A 185 -2.00 1.06 9.44
CA ARG A 185 -3.23 1.29 8.66
C ARG A 185 -3.05 2.49 7.75
N PHE A 186 -3.68 2.48 6.58
CA PHE A 186 -3.49 3.54 5.60
C PHE A 186 -3.71 4.94 6.20
N ASN A 187 -4.83 5.14 6.89
CA ASN A 187 -5.17 6.42 7.51
C ASN A 187 -4.30 6.76 8.74
N ASP A 188 -3.56 5.81 9.29
CA ASP A 188 -2.64 6.02 10.42
C ASP A 188 -1.23 6.43 9.98
N ARG A 189 -0.88 6.30 8.71
CA ARG A 189 0.42 6.67 8.17
C ARG A 189 0.66 8.17 8.33
N LYS A 190 1.90 8.54 8.66
CA LYS A 190 2.26 9.92 9.00
C LYS A 190 1.85 10.90 7.90
N GLU A 191 2.24 10.62 6.66
CA GLU A 191 1.97 11.48 5.49
C GLU A 191 0.48 11.63 5.21
N VAL A 192 -0.30 10.56 5.38
CA VAL A 192 -1.76 10.57 5.20
C VAL A 192 -2.41 11.42 6.28
N LYS A 193 -2.05 11.23 7.55
CA LYS A 193 -2.53 12.04 8.68
C LYS A 193 -2.15 13.50 8.54
N ASP A 194 -0.97 13.81 8.01
CA ASP A 194 -0.52 15.19 7.83
C ASP A 194 -1.36 15.88 6.74
N ILE A 195 -1.61 15.23 5.60
CA ILE A 195 -2.47 15.80 4.53
C ILE A 195 -3.92 15.92 5.00
N HIS A 196 -4.49 14.90 5.66
CA HIS A 196 -5.83 15.02 6.26
C HIS A 196 -5.90 16.18 7.28
N SER A 197 -4.82 16.44 8.03
CA SER A 197 -4.79 17.57 8.94
C SER A 197 -4.80 18.91 8.23
N TYR A 198 -4.12 19.05 7.08
CA TYR A 198 -4.25 20.22 6.21
C TYR A 198 -5.66 20.40 5.68
N MET A 199 -6.27 19.33 5.17
CA MET A 199 -7.65 19.36 4.69
C MET A 199 -8.62 19.77 5.82
N SER A 200 -8.41 19.25 7.02
CA SER A 200 -9.25 19.54 8.19
C SER A 200 -9.19 20.98 8.65
N ILE A 201 -8.03 21.64 8.64
CA ILE A 201 -7.94 23.05 9.01
C ILE A 201 -8.58 23.98 7.97
N VAL A 202 -8.68 23.53 6.70
CA VAL A 202 -9.40 24.26 5.66
C VAL A 202 -10.91 24.14 5.88
N ALA A 203 -11.42 22.96 6.23
CA ALA A 203 -12.81 22.73 6.59
C ALA A 203 -13.19 23.41 7.93
N ASN A 204 -12.30 23.32 8.93
CA ASN A 204 -12.51 23.91 10.25
C ASN A 204 -11.29 24.72 10.71
N PRO A 205 -11.28 26.04 10.52
CA PRO A 205 -10.18 26.94 10.93
C PRO A 205 -9.89 26.97 12.43
N ARG A 206 -10.76 26.38 13.26
CA ARG A 206 -10.59 26.32 14.73
C ARG A 206 -10.02 24.98 15.21
N ASP A 207 -9.59 24.10 14.30
CA ASP A 207 -8.93 22.84 14.68
C ASP A 207 -7.46 23.07 15.03
N ASP A 208 -7.22 23.64 16.19
CA ASP A 208 -5.88 23.94 16.71
C ASP A 208 -5.04 22.67 16.94
N VAL A 209 -5.67 21.52 17.16
CA VAL A 209 -4.95 20.25 17.36
C VAL A 209 -4.28 19.81 16.05
N ARG A 210 -5.03 19.82 14.95
CA ARG A 210 -4.50 19.49 13.64
C ARG A 210 -3.55 20.55 13.11
N LEU A 211 -3.81 21.83 13.40
CA LEU A 211 -2.89 22.92 13.07
C LEU A 211 -1.52 22.73 13.74
N ARG A 212 -1.46 22.41 15.03
CA ARG A 212 -0.20 22.11 15.74
C ARG A 212 0.60 21.01 15.09
N ARG A 213 -0.07 20.00 14.53
CA ARG A 213 0.57 18.88 13.85
C ARG A 213 1.31 19.32 12.59
N ILE A 214 0.74 20.22 11.79
CA ILE A 214 1.19 20.49 10.42
C ILE A 214 1.89 21.84 10.23
N ILE A 215 1.84 22.74 11.19
CA ILE A 215 2.37 24.10 11.07
C ILE A 215 3.87 24.12 10.69
N ASN A 216 4.63 23.13 11.15
CA ASN A 216 6.06 22.94 10.81
C ASN A 216 6.36 21.64 10.05
N GLU A 217 5.39 21.05 9.40
CA GLU A 217 5.52 19.86 8.57
C GLU A 217 4.94 20.12 7.17
N PRO A 218 5.75 20.25 6.11
CA PRO A 218 7.21 20.30 6.04
C PRO A 218 7.87 21.40 6.87
N ALA A 219 9.16 21.24 7.18
CA ALA A 219 9.89 22.15 8.07
C ALA A 219 9.88 23.60 7.59
N ARG A 220 9.34 24.53 8.40
CA ARG A 220 9.18 25.96 8.10
C ARG A 220 9.91 26.88 9.06
N LYS A 221 10.78 26.33 9.91
CA LYS A 221 11.47 27.08 10.98
C LYS A 221 10.52 27.67 12.03
N ILE A 222 9.37 27.03 12.24
CA ILE A 222 8.42 27.35 13.30
C ILE A 222 8.63 26.34 14.42
N GLY A 223 9.38 26.74 15.47
CA GLY A 223 9.70 25.84 16.58
C GLY A 223 8.56 25.68 17.58
N ALA A 224 8.63 24.63 18.42
CA ALA A 224 7.62 24.30 19.43
C ALA A 224 7.29 25.51 20.35
N THR A 225 8.31 26.24 20.81
CA THR A 225 8.13 27.43 21.64
C THR A 225 7.32 28.54 20.96
N THR A 226 7.44 28.67 19.62
CA THR A 226 6.62 29.61 18.85
C THR A 226 5.17 29.16 18.80
N VAL A 227 4.95 27.84 18.61
CA VAL A 227 3.61 27.23 18.60
C VAL A 227 2.92 27.42 19.96
N ASP A 228 3.65 27.24 21.07
CA ASP A 228 3.11 27.46 22.42
C ASP A 228 2.73 28.93 22.65
N VAL A 229 3.56 29.89 22.21
CA VAL A 229 3.24 31.31 22.27
C VAL A 229 1.97 31.64 21.46
N ILE A 230 1.79 31.06 20.28
CA ILE A 230 0.58 31.24 19.47
C ILE A 230 -0.64 30.72 20.22
N ALA A 231 -0.54 29.53 20.82
CA ALA A 231 -1.63 28.93 21.58
C ALA A 231 -2.01 29.75 22.82
N ASP A 232 -1.01 30.27 23.54
CA ASP A 232 -1.24 31.17 24.70
C ASP A 232 -1.96 32.44 24.28
N LEU A 233 -1.56 33.06 23.16
CA LEU A 233 -2.20 34.25 22.62
C LEU A 233 -3.63 33.95 22.17
N ALA A 234 -3.85 32.85 21.49
CA ALA A 234 -5.17 32.39 21.05
C ALA A 234 -6.10 32.18 22.26
N GLY A 235 -5.61 31.46 23.29
CA GLY A 235 -6.36 31.23 24.53
C GLY A 235 -6.68 32.53 25.31
N GLN A 236 -5.75 33.51 25.37
CA GLN A 236 -5.97 34.79 26.01
C GLN A 236 -7.02 35.64 25.31
N GLN A 237 -7.15 35.53 23.99
CA GLN A 237 -8.08 36.34 23.20
C GLN A 237 -9.38 35.58 22.83
N GLY A 238 -9.48 34.28 23.11
CA GLY A 238 -10.64 33.49 22.78
C GLY A 238 -10.81 33.24 21.26
N VAL A 239 -9.71 33.33 20.50
CA VAL A 239 -9.66 33.11 19.04
C VAL A 239 -8.91 31.83 18.70
N SER A 240 -8.93 31.40 17.43
CA SER A 240 -8.13 30.25 16.98
C SER A 240 -6.65 30.58 16.86
N MET A 241 -5.79 29.56 16.89
CA MET A 241 -4.36 29.73 16.60
C MET A 241 -4.13 30.27 15.18
N LEU A 242 -4.99 29.93 14.25
CA LEU A 242 -4.91 30.39 12.86
C LEU A 242 -5.21 31.90 12.76
N ASP A 243 -6.14 32.42 13.56
CA ASP A 243 -6.42 33.85 13.66
C ASP A 243 -5.18 34.62 14.19
N VAL A 244 -4.48 34.07 15.18
CA VAL A 244 -3.23 34.67 15.67
C VAL A 244 -2.14 34.65 14.59
N ILE A 245 -2.05 33.59 13.80
CA ILE A 245 -1.08 33.44 12.70
C ILE A 245 -1.34 34.47 11.60
N SER A 246 -2.61 34.69 11.25
CA SER A 246 -3.00 35.68 10.22
C SER A 246 -2.57 37.13 10.56
N HIS A 247 -2.43 37.43 11.84
CA HIS A 247 -2.04 38.74 12.37
C HIS A 247 -0.71 38.67 13.14
N ALA A 248 0.18 37.74 12.75
CA ALA A 248 1.43 37.49 13.49
C ALA A 248 2.34 38.73 13.64
N ASP A 249 2.26 39.68 12.72
CA ASP A 249 2.98 40.95 12.72
C ASP A 249 2.54 41.91 13.83
N GLN A 250 1.35 41.73 14.39
CA GLN A 250 0.82 42.58 15.47
C GLN A 250 1.29 42.13 16.86
N TYR A 251 1.89 40.93 16.98
CA TYR A 251 2.31 40.37 18.26
C TYR A 251 3.83 40.47 18.47
N ALA A 252 4.28 41.33 19.37
CA ALA A 252 5.70 41.50 19.68
C ALA A 252 6.40 40.20 20.08
N LYS A 253 5.68 39.27 20.76
CA LYS A 253 6.20 37.92 21.14
C LYS A 253 6.52 37.05 19.93
N LEU A 254 5.93 37.30 18.78
CA LEU A 254 6.12 36.52 17.53
C LEU A 254 7.10 37.17 16.55
N SER A 255 7.72 38.32 16.90
CA SER A 255 8.57 39.11 16.00
C SER A 255 9.63 38.34 15.24
N ARG A 256 10.24 37.29 15.84
CA ARG A 256 11.25 36.43 15.20
C ARG A 256 10.66 35.43 14.22
N ALA A 257 9.38 35.11 14.32
CA ALA A 257 8.70 34.07 13.53
C ALA A 257 7.66 34.66 12.55
N VAL A 258 7.49 35.98 12.47
CA VAL A 258 6.49 36.64 11.62
C VAL A 258 6.54 36.16 10.18
N MET A 259 7.71 36.18 9.55
CA MET A 259 7.83 35.76 8.13
C MET A 259 7.48 34.30 7.87
N PRO A 260 7.95 33.30 8.65
CA PRO A 260 7.48 31.94 8.56
C PRO A 260 5.98 31.78 8.76
N LEU A 261 5.39 32.47 9.74
CA LEU A 261 3.95 32.39 10.05
C LEU A 261 3.10 33.00 8.92
N LEU A 262 3.47 34.15 8.38
CA LEU A 262 2.76 34.78 7.26
C LEU A 262 2.89 33.92 5.96
N LYS A 263 4.03 33.24 5.75
CA LYS A 263 4.15 32.26 4.63
C LYS A 263 3.21 31.09 4.83
N PHE A 264 3.06 30.57 6.05
CA PHE A 264 2.09 29.52 6.34
C PHE A 264 0.65 30.01 6.09
N TRP A 265 0.32 31.24 6.53
CA TRP A 265 -0.96 31.87 6.25
C TRP A 265 -1.26 32.00 4.75
N GLN A 266 -0.28 32.39 3.94
CA GLN A 266 -0.43 32.44 2.48
C GLN A 266 -0.70 31.05 1.86
N ILE A 267 -0.07 30.00 2.38
CA ILE A 267 -0.38 28.63 1.95
C ILE A 267 -1.83 28.30 2.28
N TYR A 268 -2.27 28.57 3.51
CA TYR A 268 -3.64 28.35 3.92
C TYR A 268 -4.66 29.07 3.02
N GLN A 269 -4.44 30.35 2.72
CA GLN A 269 -5.30 31.12 1.81
C GLN A 269 -5.38 30.47 0.41
N ARG A 270 -4.25 30.03 -0.14
CA ARG A 270 -4.22 29.35 -1.43
C ARG A 270 -4.98 28.01 -1.40
N LEU A 271 -4.97 27.31 -0.28
CA LEU A 271 -5.76 26.09 -0.12
C LEU A 271 -7.27 26.41 -0.06
N GLN A 272 -7.67 27.49 0.61
CA GLN A 272 -9.06 27.93 0.57
C GLN A 272 -9.53 28.33 -0.84
N ASP A 273 -8.69 29.05 -1.58
CA ASP A 273 -8.96 29.41 -2.98
C ASP A 273 -9.07 28.17 -3.87
N SER A 274 -8.22 27.17 -3.65
CA SER A 274 -8.28 25.89 -4.36
C SER A 274 -9.57 25.14 -4.07
N LEU A 275 -9.97 24.99 -2.80
CA LEU A 275 -11.23 24.32 -2.44
C LEU A 275 -12.46 25.02 -3.06
N ALA A 276 -12.43 26.35 -3.19
CA ALA A 276 -13.54 27.12 -3.77
C ALA A 276 -13.64 26.99 -5.30
N THR A 277 -12.57 26.59 -6.00
CA THR A 277 -12.49 26.67 -7.47
C THR A 277 -12.25 25.33 -8.15
N ARG A 278 -11.89 24.28 -7.41
CA ARG A 278 -11.53 22.98 -7.95
C ARG A 278 -12.40 21.85 -7.41
N THR A 279 -12.33 20.69 -8.07
CA THR A 279 -12.93 19.46 -7.53
C THR A 279 -12.18 18.99 -6.29
N LEU A 280 -12.81 18.16 -5.45
CA LEU A 280 -12.24 17.74 -4.18
C LEU A 280 -10.95 16.89 -4.36
N ASP A 281 -10.85 16.09 -5.40
CA ASP A 281 -9.65 15.31 -5.75
C ASP A 281 -8.51 16.22 -6.28
N GLU A 282 -8.83 17.24 -7.07
CA GLU A 282 -7.87 18.27 -7.46
C GLU A 282 -7.41 19.09 -6.26
N PHE A 283 -8.31 19.45 -5.34
CA PHE A 283 -7.96 20.10 -4.08
C PHE A 283 -7.02 19.24 -3.23
N ALA A 284 -7.27 17.93 -3.11
CA ALA A 284 -6.37 17.02 -2.39
C ALA A 284 -4.96 16.99 -3.01
N SER A 285 -4.88 17.03 -4.34
CA SER A 285 -3.61 17.14 -5.07
C SER A 285 -2.93 18.48 -4.80
N ASP A 286 -3.69 19.58 -4.80
CA ASP A 286 -3.18 20.90 -4.49
C ASP A 286 -2.68 21.01 -3.04
N VAL A 287 -3.33 20.35 -2.07
CA VAL A 287 -2.83 20.28 -0.68
C VAL A 287 -1.42 19.68 -0.66
N ILE A 288 -1.20 18.59 -1.36
CA ILE A 288 0.11 17.91 -1.42
C ILE A 288 1.19 18.79 -2.07
N GLU A 289 0.84 19.51 -3.15
CA GLU A 289 1.77 20.34 -3.91
C GLU A 289 2.04 21.70 -3.21
N LEU A 290 0.98 22.44 -2.85
CA LEU A 290 1.08 23.81 -2.34
C LEU A 290 1.71 23.88 -0.95
N THR A 291 1.55 22.83 -0.13
CA THR A 291 2.20 22.73 1.18
C THR A 291 3.70 22.45 1.06
N GLY A 292 4.16 21.96 -0.11
CA GLY A 292 5.53 21.51 -0.35
C GLY A 292 5.81 20.10 0.19
N TYR A 293 4.77 19.34 0.54
CA TYR A 293 4.92 18.00 1.13
C TYR A 293 5.54 17.02 0.13
N LYS A 294 5.08 17.04 -1.13
CA LYS A 294 5.63 16.24 -2.21
C LYS A 294 7.11 16.57 -2.47
N ALA A 295 7.44 17.86 -2.61
CA ALA A 295 8.81 18.30 -2.83
C ALA A 295 9.77 17.88 -1.70
N MET A 296 9.28 17.86 -0.45
CA MET A 296 10.05 17.33 0.69
C MET A 296 10.36 15.84 0.51
N LEU A 297 9.36 15.02 0.17
CA LEU A 297 9.55 13.58 0.00
C LEU A 297 10.41 13.26 -1.22
N GLU A 298 10.27 13.99 -2.33
CA GLU A 298 11.13 13.86 -3.52
C GLU A 298 12.60 14.18 -3.18
N ALA A 299 12.83 15.22 -2.38
CA ALA A 299 14.17 15.56 -1.92
C ALA A 299 14.76 14.50 -0.99
N ASP A 300 13.93 13.84 -0.17
CA ASP A 300 14.37 12.75 0.70
C ASP A 300 14.65 11.46 -0.08
N ALA A 301 13.83 11.15 -1.09
CA ALA A 301 14.09 10.05 -2.02
C ALA A 301 15.42 10.25 -2.78
N ALA A 302 15.71 11.47 -3.24
CA ALA A 302 16.97 11.82 -3.89
C ALA A 302 18.21 11.66 -2.98
N LYS A 303 18.02 11.71 -1.65
CA LYS A 303 19.08 11.45 -0.65
C LYS A 303 19.25 9.97 -0.31
N GLY A 304 18.42 9.08 -0.90
CA GLY A 304 18.46 7.64 -0.65
C GLY A 304 17.68 7.17 0.58
N HIS A 305 16.71 7.96 1.08
CA HIS A 305 15.77 7.47 2.09
C HIS A 305 14.77 6.51 1.45
N GLU A 306 14.89 5.23 1.77
CA GLU A 306 14.14 4.12 1.14
C GLU A 306 12.61 4.24 1.33
N ASP A 307 12.16 4.79 2.46
CA ASP A 307 10.73 4.96 2.77
C ASP A 307 10.06 6.14 2.04
N ALA A 308 10.84 7.05 1.46
CA ALA A 308 10.29 8.26 0.83
C ALA A 308 9.49 7.93 -0.45
N ALA A 309 9.90 6.92 -1.21
CA ALA A 309 9.18 6.44 -2.39
C ALA A 309 7.82 5.84 -2.01
N ASP A 310 7.77 5.01 -0.98
CA ASP A 310 6.53 4.42 -0.46
C ASP A 310 5.57 5.51 0.05
N ARG A 311 6.10 6.54 0.73
CA ARG A 311 5.30 7.66 1.22
C ARG A 311 4.73 8.51 0.09
N LEU A 312 5.48 8.71 -1.00
CA LEU A 312 4.95 9.35 -2.22
C LEU A 312 3.82 8.52 -2.84
N GLN A 313 3.96 7.20 -2.89
CA GLN A 313 2.89 6.31 -3.35
C GLN A 313 1.63 6.42 -2.47
N ASN A 314 1.81 6.50 -1.14
CA ASN A 314 0.69 6.68 -0.21
C ASN A 314 -0.06 7.99 -0.45
N LEU A 315 0.65 9.09 -0.77
CA LEU A 315 0.00 10.35 -1.15
C LEU A 315 -0.81 10.23 -2.44
N GLY A 316 -0.29 9.51 -3.44
CA GLY A 316 -1.04 9.20 -4.66
C GLY A 316 -2.31 8.39 -4.37
N GLN A 317 -2.21 7.40 -3.47
CA GLN A 317 -3.38 6.61 -3.06
C GLN A 317 -4.40 7.42 -2.27
N LEU A 318 -3.97 8.42 -1.48
CA LEU A 318 -4.88 9.35 -0.81
C LEU A 318 -5.73 10.11 -1.84
N VAL A 319 -5.11 10.64 -2.88
CA VAL A 319 -5.86 11.32 -3.97
C VAL A 319 -6.84 10.38 -4.65
N ASN A 320 -6.45 9.10 -4.86
CA ASN A 320 -7.35 8.09 -5.39
C ASN A 320 -8.58 7.86 -4.50
N ASN A 321 -8.36 7.79 -3.17
CA ASN A 321 -9.44 7.60 -2.21
C ASN A 321 -10.42 8.78 -2.22
N VAL A 322 -9.90 10.03 -2.31
CA VAL A 322 -10.73 11.22 -2.47
C VAL A 322 -11.54 11.16 -3.76
N LYS A 323 -10.92 10.77 -4.87
CA LYS A 323 -11.60 10.65 -6.16
C LYS A 323 -12.68 9.58 -6.13
N ASN A 324 -12.40 8.41 -5.56
CA ASN A 324 -13.41 7.36 -5.38
C ASN A 324 -14.59 7.86 -4.54
N TYR A 325 -14.33 8.66 -3.51
CA TYR A 325 -15.39 9.30 -2.73
C TYR A 325 -16.23 10.25 -3.60
N CYS A 326 -15.60 11.08 -4.44
CA CYS A 326 -16.29 11.96 -5.38
C CYS A 326 -17.14 11.17 -6.38
N ASP A 327 -16.59 10.10 -6.94
CA ASP A 327 -17.29 9.25 -7.91
C ASP A 327 -18.51 8.55 -7.28
N GLN A 328 -18.47 8.24 -5.98
CA GLN A 328 -19.58 7.61 -5.24
C GLN A 328 -20.68 8.61 -4.85
N HIS A 329 -20.33 9.86 -4.52
CA HIS A 329 -21.25 10.87 -4.00
C HIS A 329 -21.66 11.92 -5.05
N GLY A 330 -20.99 11.97 -6.19
CA GLY A 330 -21.31 12.90 -7.28
C GLY A 330 -21.27 14.36 -6.83
N GLU A 331 -22.36 15.09 -7.09
CA GLU A 331 -22.51 16.51 -6.74
C GLU A 331 -22.63 16.76 -5.22
N GLU A 332 -22.88 15.74 -4.40
CA GLU A 332 -22.97 15.83 -2.95
C GLU A 332 -21.61 15.65 -2.25
N ALA A 333 -20.54 15.38 -3.01
CA ALA A 333 -19.20 15.22 -2.46
C ALA A 333 -18.68 16.54 -1.89
N THR A 334 -18.49 16.59 -0.56
CA THR A 334 -17.95 17.76 0.15
C THR A 334 -16.71 17.38 0.94
N LEU A 335 -15.88 18.37 1.28
CA LEU A 335 -14.69 18.13 2.12
C LEU A 335 -15.08 17.67 3.52
N GLU A 336 -16.08 18.25 4.11
CA GLU A 336 -16.61 17.89 5.41
C GLU A 336 -17.11 16.44 5.41
N GLY A 337 -17.91 16.06 4.41
CA GLY A 337 -18.43 14.71 4.27
C GLY A 337 -17.31 13.66 4.08
N TYR A 338 -16.28 13.98 3.30
CA TYR A 338 -15.09 13.12 3.17
C TYR A 338 -14.35 12.92 4.50
N LEU A 339 -14.14 14.02 5.26
CA LEU A 339 -13.46 13.95 6.56
C LEU A 339 -14.30 13.22 7.62
N GLU A 340 -15.63 13.33 7.57
CA GLU A 340 -16.55 12.56 8.41
C GLU A 340 -16.50 11.06 8.06
N ASP A 341 -16.48 10.70 6.79
CA ASP A 341 -16.35 9.30 6.34
C ASP A 341 -15.06 8.67 6.87
N ILE A 342 -13.93 9.39 6.78
CA ILE A 342 -12.65 8.93 7.36
C ILE A 342 -12.73 8.77 8.88
N ALA A 343 -13.35 9.72 9.58
CA ALA A 343 -13.48 9.64 11.03
C ALA A 343 -14.33 8.44 11.45
N LEU A 344 -15.42 8.16 10.73
CA LEU A 344 -16.27 6.98 10.94
C LEU A 344 -15.51 5.67 10.71
N ILE A 345 -14.71 5.60 9.65
CA ILE A 345 -13.84 4.46 9.36
C ILE A 345 -12.88 4.21 10.54
N SER A 346 -12.23 5.26 11.04
CA SER A 346 -11.30 5.18 12.16
C SER A 346 -11.97 4.72 13.46
N ASP A 347 -13.20 5.17 13.73
CA ASP A 347 -13.96 4.80 14.94
C ASP A 347 -14.45 3.35 14.88
N ILE A 348 -14.88 2.87 13.71
CA ILE A 348 -15.29 1.47 13.51
C ILE A 348 -14.09 0.54 13.70
N ASP A 349 -12.93 0.91 13.14
CA ASP A 349 -11.69 0.14 13.26
C ASP A 349 -11.18 0.02 14.70
N SER A 350 -11.30 1.09 15.49
CA SER A 350 -10.85 1.10 16.89
C SER A 350 -11.69 0.19 17.80
N TYR A 351 -12.91 -0.17 17.37
CA TYR A 351 -13.84 -0.98 18.16
C TYR A 351 -13.68 -2.50 17.97
N ASN A 352 -12.88 -2.94 16.99
CA ASN A 352 -12.69 -4.36 16.67
C ASN A 352 -11.43 -4.94 17.32
N GLU A 353 -11.43 -5.16 18.65
CA GLU A 353 -10.37 -5.88 19.38
C GLU A 353 -10.48 -7.42 19.26
N SER A 354 -11.15 -7.96 18.25
CA SER A 354 -11.29 -9.41 18.09
C SER A 354 -9.96 -10.03 17.64
N SER A 355 -9.57 -11.13 18.25
CA SER A 355 -8.39 -11.91 17.84
C SER A 355 -8.61 -12.63 16.49
N ASP A 356 -9.87 -12.81 16.06
CA ASP A 356 -10.25 -13.44 14.80
C ASP A 356 -10.41 -12.36 13.73
N GLN A 357 -9.35 -12.12 12.95
CA GLN A 357 -9.23 -11.04 11.99
C GLN A 357 -8.53 -11.51 10.73
N VAL A 358 -8.99 -11.04 9.55
CA VAL A 358 -8.27 -11.21 8.29
C VAL A 358 -6.92 -10.49 8.35
N VAL A 359 -5.88 -11.12 7.85
CA VAL A 359 -4.53 -10.57 7.89
C VAL A 359 -4.17 -9.96 6.53
N LEU A 360 -3.77 -8.68 6.54
CA LEU A 360 -3.29 -7.95 5.37
C LEU A 360 -1.80 -7.68 5.54
N MET A 361 -0.98 -8.00 4.51
CA MET A 361 0.45 -7.74 4.57
C MET A 361 1.10 -7.72 3.19
N THR A 362 2.30 -7.16 3.10
CA THR A 362 3.12 -7.33 1.89
C THR A 362 3.60 -8.78 1.77
N ILE A 363 3.86 -9.22 0.54
CA ILE A 363 4.42 -10.55 0.29
C ILE A 363 5.76 -10.72 1.02
N HIS A 364 6.57 -9.65 1.12
CA HIS A 364 7.83 -9.65 1.88
C HIS A 364 7.60 -9.95 3.37
N SER A 365 6.56 -9.36 3.97
CA SER A 365 6.22 -9.61 5.37
C SER A 365 5.63 -11.00 5.60
N ALA A 366 5.13 -11.65 4.56
CA ALA A 366 4.57 -12.99 4.62
C ALA A 366 5.63 -14.10 4.62
N LYS A 367 6.90 -13.77 4.32
CA LYS A 367 7.99 -14.75 4.36
C LYS A 367 8.08 -15.37 5.76
N GLY A 368 8.16 -16.71 5.82
CA GLY A 368 8.15 -17.47 7.08
C GLY A 368 6.76 -17.76 7.65
N LEU A 369 5.71 -17.07 7.19
CA LEU A 369 4.33 -17.32 7.61
C LEU A 369 3.62 -18.30 6.66
N GLU A 370 2.44 -18.79 7.09
CA GLU A 370 1.62 -19.71 6.30
C GLU A 370 0.15 -19.64 6.75
N PHE A 371 -0.77 -19.70 5.78
CA PHE A 371 -2.22 -19.53 6.01
C PHE A 371 -3.03 -20.59 5.27
N PRO A 372 -4.16 -21.05 5.81
CA PRO A 372 -5.08 -21.93 5.09
C PRO A 372 -5.51 -21.36 3.74
N TYR A 373 -5.89 -20.08 3.68
CA TYR A 373 -6.41 -19.37 2.53
C TYR A 373 -5.58 -18.12 2.25
N VAL A 374 -5.04 -18.01 1.05
CA VAL A 374 -4.21 -16.87 0.64
C VAL A 374 -4.82 -16.20 -0.59
N PHE A 375 -4.94 -14.87 -0.52
CA PHE A 375 -5.30 -14.00 -1.63
C PHE A 375 -4.05 -13.23 -2.06
N LEU A 376 -3.60 -13.45 -3.29
CA LEU A 376 -2.48 -12.72 -3.91
C LEU A 376 -3.07 -11.72 -4.90
N ILE A 377 -3.11 -10.44 -4.52
CA ILE A 377 -3.86 -9.40 -5.23
C ILE A 377 -2.99 -8.53 -6.12
N GLY A 378 -3.62 -7.95 -7.16
CA GLY A 378 -2.97 -7.00 -8.05
C GLY A 378 -1.88 -7.63 -8.92
N MET A 379 -2.10 -8.85 -9.40
CA MET A 379 -1.20 -9.56 -10.31
C MET A 379 -1.30 -8.96 -11.72
N GLU A 380 -0.69 -7.78 -11.89
CA GLU A 380 -0.77 -6.94 -13.09
C GLU A 380 0.61 -6.43 -13.49
N GLU A 381 0.88 -6.34 -14.79
CA GLU A 381 2.10 -5.72 -15.32
C GLU A 381 2.23 -4.26 -14.87
N GLY A 382 3.36 -3.92 -14.24
CA GLY A 382 3.61 -2.58 -13.67
C GLY A 382 3.23 -2.44 -12.20
N VAL A 383 2.46 -3.41 -11.65
CA VAL A 383 2.15 -3.54 -10.23
C VAL A 383 2.94 -4.70 -9.64
N PHE A 384 2.74 -5.90 -10.18
CA PHE A 384 3.47 -7.11 -9.82
C PHE A 384 3.62 -8.03 -11.06
N PRO A 385 4.79 -8.04 -11.72
CA PRO A 385 6.03 -7.35 -11.37
C PRO A 385 5.93 -5.82 -11.45
N SER A 386 6.77 -5.15 -10.64
CA SER A 386 6.83 -3.69 -10.63
C SER A 386 7.33 -3.13 -11.97
N GLU A 387 6.96 -1.88 -12.31
CA GLU A 387 7.40 -1.26 -13.56
C GLU A 387 8.94 -1.18 -13.65
N MET A 388 9.60 -0.92 -12.51
CA MET A 388 11.07 -0.78 -12.46
C MET A 388 11.79 -2.10 -12.74
N SER A 389 11.25 -3.22 -12.32
CA SER A 389 11.87 -4.55 -12.50
C SER A 389 11.86 -5.04 -13.95
N LYS A 390 11.05 -4.45 -14.82
CA LYS A 390 11.00 -4.84 -16.24
C LYS A 390 12.28 -4.52 -17.02
N TYR A 391 13.11 -3.63 -16.50
CA TYR A 391 14.34 -3.16 -17.17
C TYR A 391 15.60 -3.94 -16.76
N SER A 392 15.48 -4.88 -15.81
CA SER A 392 16.60 -5.67 -15.30
C SER A 392 16.16 -7.13 -15.12
N GLU A 393 16.85 -8.05 -15.79
CA GLU A 393 16.58 -9.50 -15.67
C GLU A 393 16.72 -9.96 -14.21
N ALA A 394 17.76 -9.50 -13.52
CA ALA A 394 18.00 -9.86 -12.13
C ALA A 394 16.88 -9.34 -11.18
N ASP A 395 16.33 -8.15 -11.48
CA ASP A 395 15.23 -7.62 -10.67
C ASP A 395 13.91 -8.33 -11.00
N LEU A 396 13.71 -8.73 -12.26
CA LEU A 396 12.56 -9.55 -12.67
C LEU A 396 12.61 -10.94 -12.04
N GLU A 397 13.78 -11.56 -11.96
CA GLU A 397 13.96 -12.83 -11.26
C GLU A 397 13.67 -12.71 -9.75
N GLU A 398 14.02 -11.57 -9.11
CA GLU A 398 13.66 -11.32 -7.71
C GLU A 398 12.14 -11.15 -7.53
N GLU A 399 11.45 -10.42 -8.42
CA GLU A 399 9.98 -10.32 -8.41
C GLU A 399 9.33 -11.71 -8.61
N ARG A 400 9.92 -12.57 -9.45
CA ARG A 400 9.43 -13.95 -9.64
C ARG A 400 9.64 -14.81 -8.38
N ARG A 401 10.77 -14.67 -7.68
CA ARG A 401 10.96 -15.29 -6.36
C ARG A 401 9.94 -14.79 -5.35
N LEU A 402 9.60 -13.50 -5.42
CA LEU A 402 8.56 -12.93 -4.56
C LEU A 402 7.17 -13.52 -4.89
N ALA A 403 6.83 -13.72 -6.16
CA ALA A 403 5.61 -14.42 -6.56
C ALA A 403 5.60 -15.86 -6.04
N TYR A 404 6.70 -16.58 -6.20
CA TYR A 404 6.88 -17.94 -5.66
C TYR A 404 6.69 -17.97 -4.12
N VAL A 405 7.25 -16.99 -3.39
CA VAL A 405 7.04 -16.86 -1.94
C VAL A 405 5.56 -16.67 -1.65
N GLY A 406 4.87 -15.75 -2.34
CA GLY A 406 3.44 -15.50 -2.13
C GLY A 406 2.58 -16.75 -2.35
N ILE A 407 2.79 -17.45 -3.46
CA ILE A 407 2.08 -18.69 -3.82
C ILE A 407 2.28 -19.76 -2.73
N THR A 408 3.52 -19.96 -2.29
CA THR A 408 3.87 -21.00 -1.31
C THR A 408 3.46 -20.66 0.13
N ARG A 409 2.78 -19.53 0.39
CA ARG A 409 2.20 -19.25 1.72
C ARG A 409 0.87 -19.96 1.94
N ALA A 410 0.18 -20.40 0.88
CA ALA A 410 -1.10 -21.07 0.95
C ALA A 410 -0.95 -22.55 1.36
N LYS A 411 -1.81 -22.99 2.29
CA LYS A 411 -1.90 -24.40 2.72
C LYS A 411 -2.95 -25.16 1.91
N LYS A 412 -4.17 -24.61 1.82
CA LYS A 412 -5.35 -25.29 1.26
C LYS A 412 -5.74 -24.70 -0.08
N GLU A 413 -5.98 -23.38 -0.13
CA GLU A 413 -6.48 -22.71 -1.31
C GLU A 413 -5.71 -21.41 -1.57
N LEU A 414 -5.47 -21.15 -2.85
CA LEU A 414 -4.83 -19.94 -3.33
C LEU A 414 -5.76 -19.23 -4.31
N TYR A 415 -6.01 -17.96 -4.04
CA TYR A 415 -6.75 -17.04 -4.88
C TYR A 415 -5.82 -15.97 -5.41
N ILE A 416 -5.78 -15.79 -6.72
CA ILE A 416 -4.98 -14.77 -7.38
C ILE A 416 -5.93 -13.82 -8.08
N SER A 417 -5.71 -12.52 -7.97
CA SER A 417 -6.57 -11.54 -8.65
C SER A 417 -5.77 -10.48 -9.41
N ASN A 418 -6.39 -10.02 -10.49
CA ASN A 418 -5.95 -8.86 -11.27
C ASN A 418 -7.17 -8.02 -11.66
N SER A 419 -6.98 -6.71 -11.86
CA SER A 419 -8.04 -5.79 -12.29
C SER A 419 -7.79 -5.28 -13.70
N VAL A 420 -8.87 -5.17 -14.50
CA VAL A 420 -8.79 -4.61 -15.87
C VAL A 420 -8.40 -3.14 -15.82
N THR A 421 -8.91 -2.42 -14.82
CA THR A 421 -8.56 -1.04 -14.54
C THR A 421 -8.20 -0.91 -13.07
N ARG A 422 -7.14 -0.17 -12.79
CA ARG A 422 -6.73 0.14 -11.41
C ARG A 422 -6.35 1.61 -11.32
N MET A 423 -6.82 2.26 -10.27
CA MET A 423 -6.43 3.63 -10.00
C MET A 423 -5.07 3.64 -9.27
N LEU A 424 -4.06 4.14 -9.95
CA LEU A 424 -2.72 4.32 -9.41
C LEU A 424 -2.28 5.78 -9.59
N TYR A 425 -1.79 6.40 -8.51
CA TYR A 425 -1.26 7.78 -8.53
C TYR A 425 -2.24 8.83 -9.07
N GLY A 426 -3.52 8.73 -8.72
CA GLY A 426 -4.57 9.64 -9.20
C GLY A 426 -4.99 9.43 -10.65
N ARG A 427 -4.51 8.36 -11.30
CA ARG A 427 -4.83 8.05 -12.69
C ARG A 427 -5.33 6.63 -12.82
N THR A 428 -6.45 6.46 -13.49
CA THR A 428 -6.93 5.13 -13.87
C THR A 428 -6.01 4.58 -14.96
N GLN A 429 -5.37 3.45 -14.68
CA GLN A 429 -4.52 2.72 -15.62
C GLN A 429 -5.21 1.42 -16.01
N ARG A 430 -4.94 0.99 -17.22
CA ARG A 430 -5.36 -0.33 -17.70
C ARG A 430 -4.10 -1.16 -17.84
N ASN A 431 -3.95 -2.12 -16.95
CA ASN A 431 -2.80 -3.00 -16.94
C ASN A 431 -3.15 -4.34 -17.59
N GLU A 432 -2.16 -4.99 -18.19
CA GLU A 432 -2.29 -6.39 -18.58
C GLU A 432 -2.15 -7.30 -17.36
N PRO A 433 -2.75 -8.50 -17.37
CA PRO A 433 -2.46 -9.50 -16.34
C PRO A 433 -0.97 -9.80 -16.27
N SER A 434 -0.48 -10.00 -15.06
CA SER A 434 0.93 -10.31 -14.79
C SER A 434 1.45 -11.44 -15.66
N ARG A 435 2.69 -11.32 -16.13
CA ARG A 435 3.38 -12.42 -16.84
C ARG A 435 3.47 -13.69 -15.99
N PHE A 436 3.56 -13.55 -14.67
CA PHE A 436 3.62 -14.69 -13.74
C PHE A 436 2.36 -15.57 -13.81
N LEU A 437 1.19 -15.00 -14.12
CA LEU A 437 -0.02 -15.78 -14.36
C LEU A 437 0.07 -16.61 -15.65
N ARG A 438 0.70 -16.06 -16.69
CA ARG A 438 0.90 -16.75 -17.97
C ARG A 438 1.96 -17.85 -17.88
N GLU A 439 2.80 -17.81 -16.86
CA GLU A 439 3.83 -18.83 -16.58
C GLU A 439 3.24 -20.07 -15.88
N ILE A 440 2.01 -20.00 -15.35
CA ILE A 440 1.32 -21.15 -14.74
C ILE A 440 0.59 -21.92 -15.83
N GLU A 441 0.75 -23.24 -15.83
CA GLU A 441 0.06 -24.11 -16.78
C GLU A 441 -1.46 -24.13 -16.51
N PRO A 442 -2.31 -24.09 -17.57
CA PRO A 442 -3.77 -24.00 -17.42
C PRO A 442 -4.40 -25.15 -16.64
N GLU A 443 -3.75 -26.29 -16.55
CA GLU A 443 -4.25 -27.45 -15.79
C GLU A 443 -4.30 -27.19 -14.27
N TYR A 444 -3.48 -26.27 -13.75
CA TYR A 444 -3.41 -25.95 -12.31
C TYR A 444 -4.26 -24.74 -11.90
N ILE A 445 -4.88 -24.04 -12.86
CA ILE A 445 -5.68 -22.85 -12.60
C ILE A 445 -7.15 -23.04 -12.99
N GLU A 446 -8.01 -22.25 -12.35
CA GLU A 446 -9.41 -22.05 -12.72
C GLU A 446 -9.68 -20.54 -12.82
N GLU A 447 -10.00 -20.09 -14.04
CA GLU A 447 -10.19 -18.66 -14.31
C GLU A 447 -11.66 -18.26 -14.21
N THR A 448 -11.92 -17.18 -13.49
CA THR A 448 -13.24 -16.55 -13.39
C THR A 448 -13.13 -15.04 -13.64
N ARG A 449 -14.23 -14.40 -13.99
CA ARG A 449 -14.26 -12.97 -14.29
C ARG A 449 -15.44 -12.29 -13.61
N SER A 450 -15.28 -11.01 -13.35
CA SER A 450 -16.36 -10.17 -12.86
C SER A 450 -17.62 -10.31 -13.72
N PRO A 451 -18.80 -10.46 -13.13
CA PRO A 451 -20.07 -10.50 -13.87
C PRO A 451 -20.28 -9.29 -14.79
N VAL A 452 -19.76 -8.12 -14.42
CA VAL A 452 -19.82 -6.91 -15.25
C VAL A 452 -19.01 -7.08 -16.53
N LEU A 453 -17.82 -7.66 -16.44
CA LEU A 453 -16.97 -7.94 -17.62
C LEU A 453 -17.60 -9.00 -18.52
N GLU A 454 -18.23 -10.02 -17.93
CA GLU A 454 -18.95 -11.05 -18.70
C GLU A 454 -20.16 -10.47 -19.45
N GLN A 455 -20.93 -9.59 -18.81
CA GLN A 455 -22.06 -8.92 -19.47
C GLN A 455 -21.60 -8.03 -20.62
N ARG A 456 -20.50 -7.26 -20.43
CA ARG A 456 -19.92 -6.46 -21.51
C ARG A 456 -19.45 -7.31 -22.69
N SER A 457 -18.83 -8.46 -22.44
CA SER A 457 -18.41 -9.37 -23.51
C SER A 457 -19.60 -9.95 -24.29
N ARG A 458 -20.72 -10.24 -23.63
CA ARG A 458 -21.96 -10.73 -24.24
C ARG A 458 -22.69 -9.62 -25.03
N MET A 459 -22.65 -8.37 -24.58
CA MET A 459 -23.26 -7.22 -25.27
C MET A 459 -22.40 -6.68 -26.42
N GLY A 460 -21.07 -6.87 -26.37
CA GLY A 460 -20.11 -6.41 -27.40
C GLY A 460 -20.07 -7.25 -28.67
N GLY A 461 -20.97 -8.22 -28.84
CA GLY A 461 -21.04 -9.11 -30.00
C GLY A 461 -21.54 -8.49 -31.31
N TRP A 462 -21.71 -7.15 -31.39
CA TRP A 462 -21.99 -6.45 -32.63
C TRP A 462 -20.92 -5.36 -32.87
N GLY A 463 -19.86 -5.77 -33.58
CA GLY A 463 -18.93 -4.87 -34.27
C GLY A 463 -17.61 -4.56 -33.54
N SER A 464 -16.68 -5.48 -33.55
CA SER A 464 -15.32 -5.26 -34.05
C SER A 464 -14.55 -6.58 -34.02
N SER A 465 -14.39 -7.14 -35.20
CA SER A 465 -13.40 -8.18 -35.52
C SER A 465 -12.01 -7.56 -35.35
N TYR A 466 -11.39 -7.74 -34.19
CA TYR A 466 -9.92 -7.70 -34.08
C TYR A 466 -9.45 -9.13 -33.93
N SER A 467 -9.05 -9.69 -35.07
CA SER A 467 -8.36 -10.97 -35.14
C SER A 467 -7.04 -10.90 -34.41
N ASP A 468 -6.90 -11.64 -33.34
CA ASP A 468 -5.59 -12.09 -32.85
C ASP A 468 -4.98 -13.02 -33.92
N THR A 469 -4.14 -12.45 -34.77
CA THR A 469 -3.27 -13.24 -35.64
C THR A 469 -1.86 -13.18 -35.06
N VAL A 470 -1.46 -14.28 -34.49
CA VAL A 470 -0.06 -14.61 -34.18
C VAL A 470 0.70 -14.72 -35.51
N PRO A 471 1.86 -14.09 -35.70
CA PRO A 471 2.67 -14.29 -36.89
C PRO A 471 3.61 -15.49 -36.69
N GLY A 472 3.40 -16.52 -37.49
CA GLY A 472 4.39 -17.61 -37.61
C GLY A 472 3.96 -18.70 -38.57
N GLY A 473 4.59 -18.73 -39.78
CA GLY A 473 4.67 -19.96 -40.59
C GLY A 473 4.19 -19.85 -42.02
N ALA A 474 5.12 -19.59 -42.88
CA ALA A 474 5.41 -19.92 -44.29
C ALA A 474 4.37 -20.57 -45.21
N SER A 475 4.30 -20.00 -46.41
CA SER A 475 4.28 -20.56 -47.77
C SER A 475 3.00 -21.18 -48.35
N GLY A 476 2.61 -20.65 -49.51
CA GLY A 476 1.93 -21.43 -50.57
C GLY A 476 0.94 -20.64 -51.45
N TYR A 477 1.45 -20.15 -52.55
CA TYR A 477 0.90 -19.94 -53.90
C TYR A 477 -0.59 -20.12 -54.22
N SER A 478 -1.12 -19.13 -54.92
CA SER A 478 -1.83 -19.08 -56.22
C SER A 478 -3.16 -18.32 -56.22
N GLY A 479 -3.21 -17.26 -57.06
CA GLY A 479 -4.39 -16.51 -57.47
C GLY A 479 -5.23 -17.28 -58.52
N PRO A 480 -6.07 -16.64 -59.41
CA PRO A 480 -6.49 -15.23 -59.45
C PRO A 480 -8.01 -15.02 -59.77
N SER A 481 -8.40 -13.79 -59.96
CA SER A 481 -9.49 -13.26 -60.81
C SER A 481 -10.92 -13.08 -60.27
N GLY A 482 -11.45 -11.85 -60.49
CA GLY A 482 -12.86 -11.68 -60.82
C GLY A 482 -13.49 -10.35 -60.40
N TYR A 483 -13.38 -9.33 -61.24
CA TYR A 483 -14.28 -8.21 -61.52
C TYR A 483 -15.66 -8.12 -60.85
N SER A 484 -16.06 -6.93 -60.33
CA SER A 484 -17.13 -6.04 -60.87
C SER A 484 -17.41 -4.85 -59.96
N ARG A 485 -17.26 -3.73 -60.44
CA ARG A 485 -17.92 -2.45 -60.67
C ARG A 485 -19.40 -2.31 -60.28
N SER A 486 -19.70 -1.21 -59.54
CA SER A 486 -20.60 -0.10 -59.86
C SER A 486 -20.90 0.69 -58.58
N SER A 487 -20.58 1.96 -58.42
CA SER A 487 -21.03 3.19 -59.09
C SER A 487 -22.39 3.72 -58.57
N TYR A 488 -22.35 5.02 -58.24
CA TYR A 488 -23.34 6.06 -57.92
C TYR A 488 -23.37 6.45 -56.45
N GLY A 489 -23.22 7.72 -56.01
CA GLY A 489 -23.18 9.01 -56.70
C GLY A 489 -23.85 10.07 -55.83
N GLY A 490 -23.25 11.25 -55.73
CA GLY A 490 -23.87 12.50 -55.31
C GLY A 490 -23.80 12.82 -53.79
N GLY A 491 -23.35 13.94 -53.30
CA GLY A 491 -22.88 15.19 -53.83
C GLY A 491 -23.24 16.32 -52.85
N TYR A 492 -22.46 17.39 -52.88
CA TYR A 492 -22.60 18.72 -52.24
C TYR A 492 -22.27 18.79 -50.73
N GLY A 493 -21.42 19.69 -50.21
CA GLY A 493 -20.66 20.81 -50.79
C GLY A 493 -20.37 21.85 -49.72
N ALA A 494 -19.28 22.57 -49.91
CA ALA A 494 -18.84 23.83 -49.31
C ALA A 494 -18.37 23.80 -47.85
N GLY A 495 -17.14 24.23 -47.43
CA GLY A 495 -16.15 25.08 -48.05
C GLY A 495 -15.69 26.19 -47.08
N TYR A 496 -14.45 26.57 -47.16
CA TYR A 496 -13.62 27.59 -46.47
C TYR A 496 -12.69 26.99 -45.40
N GLY A 497 -11.39 26.95 -45.52
CA GLY A 497 -10.45 27.79 -46.27
C GLY A 497 -9.66 28.69 -45.36
N SER A 498 -8.36 28.38 -45.16
CA SER A 498 -7.18 29.20 -45.27
C SER A 498 -6.04 28.66 -44.40
N ASN A 499 -4.99 28.16 -45.02
CA ASN A 499 -3.67 28.70 -45.31
C ASN A 499 -2.89 29.32 -44.12
N ASN A 500 -1.76 28.72 -43.76
CA ASN A 500 -0.40 29.17 -44.07
C ASN A 500 0.67 28.19 -43.56
N ARG A 501 1.41 27.70 -44.40
CA ARG A 501 2.80 27.60 -44.88
C ARG A 501 3.86 28.18 -43.95
N SER A 502 4.85 27.34 -43.62
CA SER A 502 6.28 27.37 -43.95
C SER A 502 7.01 26.45 -42.96
N GLY A 503 7.81 25.50 -43.27
CA GLY A 503 8.76 25.35 -44.36
C GLY A 503 10.19 25.38 -43.82
N TYR A 504 10.93 24.27 -44.11
CA TYR A 504 12.42 24.12 -44.09
C TYR A 504 13.08 23.87 -42.72
N LEU A 505 14.08 23.01 -42.51
CA LEU A 505 15.02 22.25 -43.37
C LEU A 505 15.64 21.11 -42.54
N ASN A 506 15.85 19.98 -43.19
CA ASN A 506 16.82 18.92 -42.85
C ASN A 506 18.23 19.48 -42.75
N ARG A 507 19.02 18.94 -41.82
CA ARG A 507 20.45 18.69 -42.03
C ARG A 507 20.97 17.55 -41.19
N GLU A 508 21.24 16.43 -41.83
CA GLU A 508 22.26 15.46 -41.45
C GLU A 508 23.62 16.11 -41.38
N TYR A 509 24.47 15.74 -40.45
CA TYR A 509 25.90 15.62 -40.63
C TYR A 509 26.50 14.52 -39.76
N ASN A 510 27.32 13.76 -40.45
CA ASN A 510 28.08 12.58 -40.04
C ASN A 510 29.33 12.92 -39.23
N ALA A 511 29.73 11.92 -38.42
CA ALA A 511 31.03 11.37 -38.07
C ALA A 511 32.29 12.27 -38.04
N GLY A 512 33.10 12.04 -37.01
CA GLY A 512 34.54 12.38 -37.04
C GLY A 512 35.21 12.33 -35.67
N GLU A 513 35.89 11.29 -35.44
CA GLU A 513 37.05 10.93 -34.63
C GLU A 513 37.84 11.98 -33.86
N SER A 514 38.19 11.61 -32.63
CA SER A 514 39.53 11.40 -32.03
C SER A 514 40.35 12.55 -31.44
N ARG A 515 41.07 12.14 -30.36
CA ARG A 515 42.26 12.72 -29.67
C ARG A 515 41.94 13.73 -28.57
N GLY A 516 42.20 13.49 -27.27
CA GLY A 516 43.38 13.00 -26.59
C GLY A 516 44.35 14.15 -26.27
N PHE A 517 44.49 14.46 -24.98
CA PHE A 517 45.60 15.15 -24.28
C PHE A 517 45.02 15.64 -22.96
N GLY A 518 45.45 15.33 -21.75
CA GLY A 518 46.74 15.11 -21.20
C GLY A 518 47.21 16.31 -20.40
N SER A 519 47.51 16.04 -19.12
CA SER A 519 48.32 16.83 -18.19
C SER A 519 47.56 17.83 -17.29
N SER A 520 47.52 17.66 -15.97
CA SER A 520 48.61 17.58 -14.98
C SER A 520 48.93 18.95 -14.34
N TYR A 521 49.21 18.88 -13.05
CA TYR A 521 49.75 19.86 -12.09
C TYR A 521 48.67 20.63 -11.30
N GLY A 522 48.61 20.52 -10.00
CA GLY A 522 49.64 20.58 -8.96
C GLY A 522 49.24 21.72 -8.06
N GLY A 523 48.95 21.52 -6.83
CA GLY A 523 49.84 21.40 -5.76
C GLY A 523 49.61 22.44 -4.66
N ARG A 524 49.76 22.01 -3.40
CA ARG A 524 50.11 22.74 -2.17
C ARG A 524 49.02 23.49 -1.44
N SER A 525 48.62 22.94 -0.26
CA SER A 525 49.30 22.92 1.07
C SER A 525 49.32 24.28 1.77
N THR A 526 48.81 24.28 2.97
CA THR A 526 49.37 24.68 4.26
C THR A 526 48.25 25.05 5.19
N SER A 527 48.14 24.41 6.25
CA SER A 527 48.64 24.48 7.62
C SER A 527 47.63 25.16 8.55
N SER A 528 47.18 24.48 9.55
CA SER A 528 47.67 24.25 10.90
C SER A 528 47.06 25.20 11.94
N SER A 529 46.72 24.60 12.99
CA SER A 529 46.72 24.91 14.44
C SER A 529 45.30 24.67 15.00
N GLY A 530 45.06 23.79 15.96
CA GLY A 530 45.85 23.35 17.09
C GLY A 530 45.27 23.94 18.34
N PHE A 531 45.19 23.13 19.40
CA PHE A 531 44.79 23.36 20.81
C PHE A 531 43.32 23.02 21.08
N GLY A 532 43.00 22.10 21.95
CA GLY A 532 43.74 21.51 23.10
C GLY A 532 42.77 21.41 24.27
N SER A 533 42.47 20.20 24.68
CA SER A 533 42.27 19.68 26.05
C SER A 533 41.51 20.54 27.08
N HIS A 534 40.53 19.99 27.80
CA HIS A 534 40.71 19.35 29.10
C HIS A 534 39.40 18.77 29.66
N TYR A 535 39.47 17.53 30.08
CA TYR A 535 38.99 16.84 31.28
C TYR A 535 37.88 17.43 32.14
N GLY A 536 36.91 16.61 32.48
CA GLY A 536 36.02 16.77 33.60
C GLY A 536 35.11 15.55 33.80
N ASN A 537 35.64 14.54 34.42
CA ASN A 537 34.99 13.34 34.95
C ASN A 537 34.20 13.69 36.22
N SER A 538 32.91 13.28 36.35
CA SER A 538 32.42 12.83 37.66
C SER A 538 31.16 11.97 37.52
N SER A 539 31.33 10.77 37.92
CA SER A 539 30.38 9.73 38.30
C SER A 539 29.46 10.17 39.43
N THR A 540 28.20 9.75 39.40
CA THR A 540 27.54 9.10 40.54
C THR A 540 26.20 8.50 40.15
N GLN A 541 26.08 7.20 40.25
CA GLN A 541 24.89 6.40 40.55
C GLN A 541 24.93 6.04 42.05
N PRO A 542 23.96 5.31 42.61
CA PRO A 542 22.48 5.34 42.56
C PRO A 542 21.90 5.32 43.99
N THR A 543 20.60 5.42 44.15
CA THR A 543 19.89 4.73 45.24
C THR A 543 18.42 4.49 44.95
N THR A 544 18.07 3.24 45.05
CA THR A 544 16.75 2.64 45.24
C THR A 544 16.04 3.13 46.48
N ARG A 545 14.72 3.28 46.47
CA ARG A 545 13.84 2.81 47.53
C ARG A 545 12.36 2.70 47.10
N SER A 546 11.85 1.55 47.37
CA SER A 546 10.49 1.04 47.43
C SER A 546 9.63 1.70 48.52
N GLY A 547 8.31 1.64 48.33
CA GLY A 547 7.24 1.82 49.33
C GLY A 547 6.01 2.36 48.60
N GLY A 548 4.91 1.79 48.47
CA GLY A 548 4.08 0.87 49.23
C GLY A 548 2.93 1.64 49.91
N PHE A 549 1.65 1.23 49.60
CA PHE A 549 0.40 1.58 50.28
C PHE A 549 -0.18 3.01 50.04
N GLY A 550 -1.45 3.22 49.76
CA GLY A 550 -2.67 2.58 50.20
C GLY A 550 -3.89 3.39 49.71
N SER A 551 -4.97 2.68 49.75
CA SER A 551 -6.38 3.00 49.50
C SER A 551 -6.91 4.31 50.07
N GLY A 552 -7.88 4.92 49.35
CA GLY A 552 -8.72 5.95 49.91
C GLY A 552 -9.90 6.31 48.99
N TYR A 553 -11.06 5.77 49.32
CA TYR A 553 -12.38 6.16 48.79
C TYR A 553 -12.67 7.63 49.12
N SER A 554 -13.23 8.40 48.17
CA SER A 554 -14.25 9.39 48.51
C SER A 554 -15.09 9.74 47.30
N SER A 555 -16.39 9.58 47.50
CA SER A 555 -17.51 9.99 46.67
C SER A 555 -17.67 11.52 46.64
N GLY A 556 -18.08 12.08 45.50
CA GLY A 556 -18.45 13.47 45.40
C GLY A 556 -19.19 13.84 44.11
N ASN A 557 -20.48 13.81 44.20
CA ASN A 557 -21.55 14.55 43.49
C ASN A 557 -21.34 15.01 42.02
N ALA A 558 -22.20 14.41 41.23
CA ALA A 558 -22.57 14.87 39.88
C ALA A 558 -23.38 16.17 39.90
N THR A 559 -22.95 17.15 39.15
CA THR A 559 -23.80 18.29 38.74
C THR A 559 -24.12 18.10 37.24
N LYS A 560 -25.40 17.92 36.97
CA LYS A 560 -25.98 17.87 35.62
C LYS A 560 -25.97 19.29 35.02
N ASN A 561 -25.24 19.51 33.95
CA ASN A 561 -25.48 20.65 33.09
C ASN A 561 -26.17 20.18 31.81
N THR A 562 -27.45 20.50 31.73
CA THR A 562 -28.31 20.32 30.57
C THR A 562 -28.00 21.42 29.55
N VAL A 563 -27.39 21.09 28.44
CA VAL A 563 -27.28 21.99 27.29
C VAL A 563 -28.47 21.72 26.36
N LYS A 564 -29.29 22.75 26.15
CA LYS A 564 -30.41 22.75 25.22
C LYS A 564 -29.88 22.63 23.80
N GLN A 565 -30.27 21.58 23.09
CA GLN A 565 -30.17 21.51 21.62
C GLN A 565 -31.24 22.38 21.00
N THR A 566 -30.84 23.40 20.24
CA THR A 566 -31.71 24.11 19.31
C THR A 566 -31.68 23.37 17.99
N ALA A 567 -32.80 22.82 17.61
CA ALA A 567 -33.02 22.20 16.32
C ALA A 567 -33.09 23.29 15.24
N PHE A 568 -32.22 23.22 14.24
CA PHE A 568 -32.39 23.92 12.99
C PHE A 568 -33.12 23.02 12.00
N THR A 569 -34.34 23.41 11.66
CA THR A 569 -35.13 22.81 10.58
C THR A 569 -34.71 23.47 9.28
N VAL A 570 -34.11 22.72 8.37
CA VAL A 570 -33.93 23.14 6.98
C VAL A 570 -34.93 22.38 6.11
N ASN A 571 -35.93 23.11 5.63
CA ASN A 571 -36.83 22.66 4.59
C ASN A 571 -36.18 22.96 3.24
N SER A 572 -35.84 21.95 2.48
CA SER A 572 -35.66 22.09 1.04
C SER A 572 -36.04 20.80 0.35
N ALA A 573 -37.18 20.87 -0.36
CA ALA A 573 -37.62 19.82 -1.23
C ALA A 573 -36.80 19.87 -2.53
N VAL A 574 -35.97 18.89 -2.75
CA VAL A 574 -35.40 18.57 -4.05
C VAL A 574 -35.68 17.10 -4.34
N LYS A 575 -36.32 16.84 -5.48
CA LYS A 575 -36.65 15.51 -5.97
C LYS A 575 -35.35 14.78 -6.29
N SER A 576 -34.97 13.84 -5.43
CA SER A 576 -33.87 12.87 -5.68
C SER A 576 -34.42 11.69 -6.48
N VAL A 577 -33.68 11.28 -7.49
CA VAL A 577 -33.82 9.95 -8.11
C VAL A 577 -33.40 8.95 -7.06
N ALA A 578 -34.34 8.15 -6.56
CA ALA A 578 -34.13 7.20 -5.50
C ALA A 578 -33.16 6.10 -5.97
N PHE A 579 -31.94 6.10 -5.46
CA PHE A 579 -31.29 4.86 -5.07
C PHE A 579 -32.07 4.38 -3.84
N ASP A 580 -32.52 3.10 -3.83
CA ASP A 580 -33.13 2.48 -2.65
C ASP A 580 -32.09 2.46 -1.52
N ALA A 581 -32.05 3.54 -0.74
CA ALA A 581 -31.23 3.62 0.44
C ALA A 581 -31.73 2.55 1.42
N LYS A 582 -30.89 1.58 1.72
CA LYS A 582 -31.19 0.52 2.69
C LYS A 582 -31.43 1.15 4.05
N HIS A 583 -32.67 1.11 4.52
CA HIS A 583 -33.05 1.67 5.81
C HIS A 583 -33.30 0.54 6.81
N TYR A 584 -32.60 0.57 7.94
CA TYR A 584 -32.74 -0.41 9.02
C TYR A 584 -33.24 0.25 10.28
N GLU A 585 -33.98 -0.52 11.08
CA GLU A 585 -34.49 -0.12 12.40
C GLU A 585 -34.05 -1.11 13.48
N PRO A 586 -33.92 -0.69 14.75
CA PRO A 586 -33.66 -1.60 15.84
C PRO A 586 -34.74 -2.71 15.92
N GLY A 587 -34.31 -3.97 15.95
CA GLY A 587 -35.17 -5.13 15.89
C GLY A 587 -35.23 -5.82 14.53
N ASP A 588 -34.76 -5.18 13.45
CA ASP A 588 -34.72 -5.82 12.14
C ASP A 588 -33.81 -7.05 12.15
N ILE A 589 -34.27 -8.10 11.48
CA ILE A 589 -33.47 -9.29 11.23
C ILE A 589 -32.78 -9.11 9.88
N VAL A 590 -31.46 -9.25 9.88
CA VAL A 590 -30.63 -9.04 8.67
C VAL A 590 -29.71 -10.23 8.45
N GLU A 591 -29.37 -10.47 7.20
CA GLU A 591 -28.34 -11.41 6.81
C GLU A 591 -27.16 -10.65 6.20
N HIS A 592 -25.97 -10.85 6.77
CA HIS A 592 -24.72 -10.32 6.25
C HIS A 592 -23.99 -11.45 5.52
N LYS A 593 -23.45 -11.16 4.32
CA LYS A 593 -22.78 -12.18 3.48
C LYS A 593 -21.68 -12.95 4.22
N VAL A 594 -20.94 -12.28 5.11
CA VAL A 594 -19.80 -12.85 5.86
C VAL A 594 -20.21 -13.36 7.24
N PHE A 595 -21.08 -12.64 7.97
CA PHE A 595 -21.41 -12.94 9.39
C PHE A 595 -22.68 -13.74 9.56
N GLY A 596 -23.46 -13.94 8.49
CA GLY A 596 -24.73 -14.64 8.56
C GLY A 596 -25.84 -13.81 9.19
N ARG A 597 -26.81 -14.48 9.83
CA ARG A 597 -28.02 -13.89 10.42
C ARG A 597 -27.69 -13.12 11.69
N GLY A 598 -28.29 -11.93 11.83
CA GLY A 598 -28.15 -11.10 13.01
C GLY A 598 -29.34 -10.17 13.21
N THR A 599 -29.46 -9.59 14.40
CA THR A 599 -30.53 -8.65 14.78
C THR A 599 -29.93 -7.27 14.99
N VAL A 600 -30.53 -6.25 14.37
CA VAL A 600 -30.13 -4.85 14.55
C VAL A 600 -30.46 -4.39 15.96
N LEU A 601 -29.43 -4.00 16.71
CA LEU A 601 -29.59 -3.51 18.09
C LEU A 601 -29.77 -1.99 18.13
N LYS A 602 -29.03 -1.27 17.28
CA LYS A 602 -29.00 0.19 17.31
C LYS A 602 -28.68 0.75 15.92
N VAL A 603 -29.33 1.85 15.60
CA VAL A 603 -29.08 2.59 14.38
C VAL A 603 -28.71 4.04 14.72
N LYS A 604 -27.67 4.57 14.07
CA LYS A 604 -27.26 5.97 14.17
C LYS A 604 -27.24 6.57 12.77
N PRO A 605 -27.82 7.75 12.55
CA PRO A 605 -27.68 8.44 11.27
C PRO A 605 -26.21 8.83 11.06
N ALA A 606 -25.71 8.64 9.85
CA ALA A 606 -24.43 9.09 9.35
C ALA A 606 -24.65 9.79 8.02
N ALA A 607 -23.80 10.69 7.60
CA ALA A 607 -23.95 11.53 6.40
C ALA A 607 -24.38 10.70 5.17
N GLY A 608 -25.68 10.75 4.84
CA GLY A 608 -26.28 9.99 3.72
C GLY A 608 -26.44 8.47 3.92
N ASP A 609 -26.09 7.90 5.09
CA ASP A 609 -26.17 6.48 5.42
C ASP A 609 -26.58 6.26 6.89
N GLN A 610 -26.63 5.03 7.33
CA GLN A 610 -26.87 4.61 8.71
C GLN A 610 -25.75 3.73 9.22
N ILE A 611 -25.22 4.01 10.41
CA ILE A 611 -24.41 3.05 11.15
C ILE A 611 -25.34 2.13 11.91
N VAL A 612 -25.30 0.85 11.57
CA VAL A 612 -26.09 -0.20 12.23
C VAL A 612 -25.21 -1.04 13.13
N GLU A 613 -25.66 -1.22 14.37
CA GLU A 613 -25.06 -2.12 15.34
C GLU A 613 -25.89 -3.40 15.36
N ILE A 614 -25.30 -4.52 14.96
CA ILE A 614 -26.01 -5.78 14.72
C ILE A 614 -25.39 -6.86 15.61
N ASN A 615 -26.25 -7.63 16.29
CA ASN A 615 -25.83 -8.83 17.01
C ASN A 615 -25.98 -10.04 16.09
N PHE A 616 -24.89 -10.53 15.54
CA PHE A 616 -24.87 -11.72 14.72
C PHE A 616 -24.77 -12.99 15.57
N GLU A 617 -25.52 -14.02 15.20
CA GLU A 617 -25.59 -15.27 15.96
C GLU A 617 -24.23 -15.97 16.13
N LYS A 618 -23.35 -15.86 15.12
CA LYS A 618 -22.05 -16.56 15.10
C LYS A 618 -20.87 -15.72 15.61
N VAL A 619 -20.93 -14.40 15.48
CA VAL A 619 -19.75 -13.53 15.71
C VAL A 619 -20.02 -12.38 16.69
N GLY A 620 -21.20 -12.36 17.32
CA GLY A 620 -21.59 -11.35 18.31
C GLY A 620 -21.83 -9.97 17.70
N ILE A 621 -21.70 -8.92 18.52
CA ILE A 621 -22.07 -7.55 18.13
C ILE A 621 -21.03 -6.95 17.20
N LYS A 622 -21.49 -6.43 16.04
CA LYS A 622 -20.69 -5.71 15.05
C LYS A 622 -21.38 -4.41 14.64
N LYS A 623 -20.57 -3.42 14.23
CA LYS A 623 -21.04 -2.16 13.65
C LYS A 623 -20.64 -2.08 12.19
N THR A 624 -21.53 -1.60 11.35
CA THR A 624 -21.28 -1.45 9.91
C THR A 624 -22.15 -0.34 9.33
N MET A 625 -21.80 0.15 8.13
CA MET A 625 -22.62 1.12 7.38
C MET A 625 -23.67 0.38 6.55
N ALA A 626 -24.90 0.84 6.59
CA ALA A 626 -26.09 0.16 6.03
C ALA A 626 -26.02 -0.01 4.50
N ASN A 627 -25.60 1.04 3.78
CA ASN A 627 -25.57 1.03 2.31
C ASN A 627 -24.37 0.26 1.74
N PHE A 628 -23.27 0.22 2.46
CA PHE A 628 -22.04 -0.43 2.00
C PHE A 628 -21.90 -1.88 2.47
N ALA A 629 -22.51 -2.22 3.61
CA ALA A 629 -22.47 -3.60 4.07
C ALA A 629 -23.31 -4.50 3.16
N PRO A 630 -22.84 -5.71 2.86
CA PRO A 630 -23.62 -6.72 2.14
C PRO A 630 -24.71 -7.29 3.03
N LEU A 631 -25.61 -6.42 3.53
CA LEU A 631 -26.75 -6.72 4.37
C LEU A 631 -28.02 -6.87 3.53
N THR A 632 -28.80 -7.88 3.85
CA THR A 632 -30.16 -8.07 3.32
C THR A 632 -31.12 -8.16 4.48
N LYS A 633 -32.20 -7.35 4.46
CA LYS A 633 -33.27 -7.42 5.46
C LYS A 633 -34.10 -8.68 5.20
N ILE A 634 -34.30 -9.49 6.23
CA ILE A 634 -35.17 -10.67 6.16
C ILE A 634 -36.54 -10.22 6.65
N THR A 635 -37.54 -10.19 5.78
CA THR A 635 -38.95 -10.03 6.15
C THR A 635 -39.51 -11.41 6.48
N GLU A 636 -40.26 -11.53 7.59
CA GLU A 636 -40.91 -12.79 8.01
C GLU A 636 -42.09 -13.16 7.11
N GLU A 637 -41.88 -13.27 5.82
CA GLU A 637 -42.82 -13.86 4.86
C GLU A 637 -42.02 -14.70 3.86
N GLU A 638 -41.45 -15.82 4.34
CA GLU A 638 -41.24 -17.06 3.60
C GLU A 638 -40.80 -18.18 4.56
#